data_c4285bf6ba1d91cd04d93db9edf9a7ed
#
_entry.id   c4285bf6ba1d91cd04d93db9edf9a7ed
#
_cell.length_a   1.000
_cell.length_b   1.000
_cell.length_c   1.000
_cell.angle_alpha   90.00
_cell.angle_beta   90.00
_cell.angle_gamma   90.00
#
_symmetry.space_group_name_H-M   'P 1'
#
loop_
_entity.id
_entity.type
_entity.pdbx_description
1 polymer ?
#
loop_
_entity_poly.entity_id
_entity_poly.type
_entity_poly.pdbx_seq_one_letter_code
_entity_poly.pdbx_strand_id
1 'polypeptide(L)'
;MADTRAVAAATSLVLTLGVVCCAAPGLAQQPDSAVQRRDTSVSAEVLKQLSIEQLMNLEVTSVSKRAERLSQTASAIQVITREDIRRSGASSLPEALRLAGNLQVAQVDSRQWAISARGFNSTTANKLLVLIDGRTVYTPLFSGVFWEVQEVPLVDIDRIEVISGPGATLWGANAVNGVINVITKNAKDTQGFLLSGGGGTELRGFGTARYGGALGSSVRYRIYGRGFARDETDSSSGQGATDDWHFWQGGFRVDWDQSTTSRFALQGDLYDGRIAQPNADDVAVSGGNVMAKWSRTISETSHLTAHLYYDRTHRDIPDTSGEHLDIFDDTYDVELQHQARLGARHDVVWGLGYRLINDHVGNTPALAFLPAHVARQWFTGFVQDEIALVRERLHVSLGTKVEHNDYTGVEIQPSGRVNWTVSPSTTLWAAVSRAVRTPSRIDREFFAPGQPPHLLAGGPNFHSEEELAYELGYRHQHGDLALSVATFYSRYHGLRSLERVNPPAPFPLVIGNGQDGESFGAELTAEYWVTQRWRLSAGYTELRNHIWPNPGSTDASRGSAESHTPDRQFFLHSSVDLPARVRLDARFRAIDDIANQQVPGYAELNARLTWQPTSKLDLSVVGQSLLHRRHAEFGTPPTRREIERGVYGVVEWRF
;
A
#
# COMPACT_ATOMS: atom_id res chain seq x y z
N MET A 1 12.49 29.21 30.03
CA MET A 1 13.78 29.70 29.51
C MET A 1 14.84 28.66 29.85
N ALA A 2 14.97 27.66 29.08
CA ALA A 2 16.00 26.61 28.94
C ALA A 2 15.38 25.64 27.90
N ASP A 3 15.93 25.44 26.88
CA ASP A 3 16.97 24.89 26.14
C ASP A 3 16.72 24.96 24.62
N THR A 4 17.12 26.07 24.01
CA THR A 4 17.13 26.23 22.55
C THR A 4 18.46 25.77 21.92
N ARG A 5 19.30 25.02 22.64
CA ARG A 5 20.65 24.63 22.19
C ARG A 5 20.79 23.21 21.66
N ALA A 6 19.78 22.32 21.85
CA ALA A 6 19.84 20.93 21.38
C ALA A 6 19.38 20.74 19.92
N VAL A 7 18.58 21.68 19.39
CA VAL A 7 18.04 21.55 18.02
C VAL A 7 19.03 22.02 16.94
N ALA A 8 19.99 22.86 17.30
CA ALA A 8 21.00 23.39 16.35
C ALA A 8 22.13 22.39 16.02
N ALA A 9 22.32 21.33 16.80
CA ALA A 9 23.39 20.35 16.58
C ALA A 9 23.02 19.22 15.59
N ALA A 10 21.75 18.94 15.38
CA ALA A 10 21.32 17.90 14.46
C ALA A 10 21.26 18.36 12.99
N THR A 11 21.13 19.66 12.75
CA THR A 11 21.04 20.22 11.39
C THR A 11 22.40 20.43 10.72
N SER A 12 23.50 20.42 11.49
CA SER A 12 24.86 20.61 10.94
C SER A 12 25.57 19.32 10.53
N LEU A 13 25.02 18.13 10.79
CA LEU A 13 25.70 16.86 10.48
C LEU A 13 25.34 16.30 9.08
N VAL A 14 24.41 16.90 8.36
CA VAL A 14 24.00 16.44 7.03
C VAL A 14 24.75 17.14 5.88
N LEU A 15 25.48 18.21 6.17
CA LEU A 15 26.10 19.06 5.13
C LEU A 15 27.62 18.92 4.99
N THR A 16 28.29 17.98 5.66
CA THR A 16 29.77 17.84 5.61
C THR A 16 30.24 16.44 5.23
N LEU A 17 29.60 15.78 4.25
CA LEU A 17 30.21 14.66 3.52
C LEU A 17 30.70 15.16 2.16
N GLY A 18 31.74 15.97 2.23
CA GLY A 18 32.53 16.46 1.10
C GLY A 18 33.25 15.30 0.41
N VAL A 19 33.15 15.34 -0.89
CA VAL A 19 33.85 14.57 -1.90
C VAL A 19 35.37 14.51 -1.59
N VAL A 20 35.90 13.30 -1.37
CA VAL A 20 37.33 13.01 -1.51
C VAL A 20 37.50 12.12 -2.75
N CYS A 21 37.87 12.75 -3.87
CA CYS A 21 38.43 12.07 -5.02
C CYS A 21 39.90 11.73 -4.76
N CYS A 22 40.27 10.46 -4.70
CA CYS A 22 41.65 10.05 -4.92
C CYS A 22 41.70 9.19 -6.19
N ALA A 23 42.38 9.74 -7.19
CA ALA A 23 42.77 9.05 -8.40
C ALA A 23 44.06 8.26 -8.15
N ALA A 24 44.14 7.03 -8.67
CA ALA A 24 45.39 6.34 -8.94
C ALA A 24 45.22 5.39 -10.14
N PRO A 25 46.31 5.14 -10.92
CA PRO A 25 46.24 4.78 -12.32
C PRO A 25 46.20 3.27 -12.58
N GLY A 26 45.84 2.95 -13.83
CA GLY A 26 45.50 1.64 -14.31
C GLY A 26 46.67 0.64 -14.48
N LEU A 27 46.27 -0.61 -14.58
CA LEU A 27 46.96 -1.66 -15.34
C LEU A 27 45.90 -2.54 -16.00
N ALA A 28 46.08 -2.67 -17.31
CA ALA A 28 45.26 -3.50 -18.18
C ALA A 28 45.65 -4.97 -18.07
N GLN A 29 44.66 -5.87 -17.99
CA GLN A 29 44.81 -7.24 -18.46
C GLN A 29 43.49 -7.78 -19.00
N GLN A 30 43.59 -8.51 -20.09
CA GLN A 30 42.55 -9.03 -20.98
C GLN A 30 41.88 -10.31 -20.46
N PRO A 31 40.87 -10.87 -21.17
CA PRO A 31 39.65 -11.39 -20.58
C PRO A 31 39.62 -12.91 -20.52
N ASP A 32 38.88 -13.46 -19.58
CA ASP A 32 38.42 -14.83 -19.70
C ASP A 32 36.92 -14.96 -19.35
N SER A 33 36.28 -15.63 -20.27
CA SER A 33 34.97 -16.29 -20.27
C SER A 33 33.88 -15.75 -19.34
N ALA A 34 33.06 -14.89 -19.90
CA ALA A 34 31.79 -14.44 -19.37
C ALA A 34 30.77 -15.59 -19.30
N VAL A 35 30.47 -16.05 -18.10
CA VAL A 35 29.14 -16.60 -17.81
C VAL A 35 28.18 -15.42 -17.85
N GLN A 36 27.47 -15.29 -18.94
CA GLN A 36 26.42 -14.31 -19.17
C GLN A 36 25.29 -14.54 -18.16
N ARG A 37 25.34 -13.86 -17.00
CA ARG A 37 24.14 -13.64 -16.22
C ARG A 37 23.20 -12.81 -17.08
N ARG A 38 22.11 -13.42 -17.53
CA ARG A 38 21.01 -12.72 -18.18
C ARG A 38 20.51 -11.67 -17.20
N ASP A 39 20.87 -10.43 -17.48
CA ASP A 39 20.27 -9.26 -16.88
C ASP A 39 18.78 -9.30 -17.24
N THR A 40 17.91 -9.67 -16.30
CA THR A 40 16.47 -9.75 -16.50
C THR A 40 15.82 -8.37 -16.48
N SER A 41 16.49 -7.36 -17.01
CA SER A 41 15.85 -6.12 -17.43
C SER A 41 15.15 -6.41 -18.77
N VAL A 42 13.94 -6.93 -18.68
CA VAL A 42 13.06 -7.08 -19.84
C VAL A 42 12.83 -5.68 -20.42
N SER A 43 13.35 -5.40 -21.61
CA SER A 43 13.17 -4.12 -22.27
C SER A 43 11.68 -3.78 -22.44
N ALA A 44 11.33 -2.50 -22.44
CA ALA A 44 9.93 -2.04 -22.54
C ALA A 44 9.15 -2.58 -23.75
N GLU A 45 9.85 -3.09 -24.78
CA GLU A 45 9.24 -3.74 -25.95
C GLU A 45 8.82 -5.20 -25.70
N VAL A 46 9.50 -5.91 -24.80
CA VAL A 46 9.21 -7.33 -24.48
C VAL A 46 8.02 -7.46 -23.53
N LEU A 47 7.67 -6.41 -22.80
CA LEU A 47 6.55 -6.40 -21.84
C LEU A 47 5.17 -6.22 -22.47
N LYS A 48 5.07 -6.27 -23.78
CA LYS A 48 3.77 -6.12 -24.47
C LYS A 48 2.76 -7.21 -24.11
N GLN A 49 3.19 -8.37 -23.65
CA GLN A 49 2.33 -9.45 -23.16
C GLN A 49 3.18 -10.46 -22.40
N LEU A 50 3.22 -10.39 -21.08
CA LEU A 50 3.76 -11.49 -20.28
C LEU A 50 2.92 -12.74 -20.53
N SER A 51 3.52 -13.83 -21.03
CA SER A 51 2.86 -15.12 -21.02
C SER A 51 2.54 -15.53 -19.57
N ILE A 52 1.61 -16.46 -19.38
CA ILE A 52 1.31 -17.01 -18.05
C ILE A 52 2.57 -17.55 -17.39
N GLU A 53 3.44 -18.20 -18.15
CA GLU A 53 4.73 -18.68 -17.65
C GLU A 53 5.63 -17.53 -17.17
N GLN A 54 5.68 -16.43 -17.89
CA GLN A 54 6.44 -15.24 -17.47
C GLN A 54 5.81 -14.57 -16.25
N LEU A 55 4.47 -14.51 -16.15
CA LEU A 55 3.76 -13.99 -14.99
C LEU A 55 4.04 -14.84 -13.75
N MET A 56 3.98 -16.16 -13.86
CA MET A 56 4.25 -17.10 -12.75
C MET A 56 5.73 -17.13 -12.33
N ASN A 57 6.64 -16.76 -13.24
CA ASN A 57 8.06 -16.59 -12.95
C ASN A 57 8.43 -15.15 -12.55
N LEU A 58 7.45 -14.26 -12.41
CA LEU A 58 7.69 -12.91 -11.91
C LEU A 58 8.30 -12.97 -10.50
N GLU A 59 9.37 -12.21 -10.29
CA GLU A 59 9.99 -12.10 -8.98
C GLU A 59 9.21 -11.14 -8.10
N VAL A 60 8.80 -11.61 -6.93
CA VAL A 60 8.17 -10.84 -5.87
C VAL A 60 9.10 -10.74 -4.67
N THR A 61 8.96 -9.69 -3.88
CA THR A 61 9.86 -9.41 -2.76
C THR A 61 9.15 -9.26 -1.42
N SER A 62 7.85 -9.05 -1.43
CA SER A 62 7.10 -8.67 -0.22
C SER A 62 6.88 -9.81 0.77
N VAL A 63 6.95 -11.07 0.33
CA VAL A 63 6.67 -12.24 1.19
C VAL A 63 7.89 -12.68 1.99
N SER A 64 9.10 -12.50 1.44
CA SER A 64 10.35 -12.98 2.05
C SER A 64 11.45 -11.93 2.18
N LYS A 65 11.18 -10.65 1.81
CA LYS A 65 12.17 -9.56 1.70
C LYS A 65 13.36 -9.93 0.79
N ARG A 66 13.18 -10.90 -0.10
CA ARG A 66 14.12 -11.34 -1.14
C ARG A 66 13.37 -11.62 -2.43
N ALA A 67 14.07 -11.64 -3.55
CA ALA A 67 13.45 -12.01 -4.82
C ALA A 67 13.13 -13.51 -4.84
N GLU A 68 11.87 -13.87 -4.99
CA GLU A 68 11.37 -15.24 -5.17
C GLU A 68 10.31 -15.28 -6.26
N ARG A 69 10.14 -16.43 -6.91
CA ARG A 69 9.14 -16.58 -7.97
C ARG A 69 7.73 -16.60 -7.40
N LEU A 70 6.81 -15.88 -8.03
CA LEU A 70 5.39 -15.86 -7.65
C LEU A 70 4.81 -17.27 -7.52
N SER A 71 5.18 -18.18 -8.44
CA SER A 71 4.74 -19.58 -8.43
C SER A 71 5.20 -20.38 -7.20
N GLN A 72 6.26 -19.97 -6.53
CA GLN A 72 6.87 -20.65 -5.39
C GLN A 72 6.63 -19.95 -4.05
N THR A 73 5.82 -18.89 -4.04
CA THR A 73 5.58 -18.09 -2.84
C THR A 73 4.51 -18.75 -1.95
N ALA A 74 4.79 -18.94 -0.66
CA ALA A 74 3.85 -19.50 0.32
C ALA A 74 2.98 -18.40 0.96
N SER A 75 2.13 -17.74 0.16
CA SER A 75 1.22 -16.68 0.61
C SER A 75 0.13 -16.40 -0.42
N ALA A 76 -1.01 -15.85 -0.01
CA ALA A 76 -2.03 -15.31 -0.90
C ALA A 76 -1.54 -13.95 -1.43
N ILE A 77 -0.80 -13.96 -2.54
CA ILE A 77 -0.25 -12.76 -3.17
C ILE A 77 -0.81 -12.55 -4.58
N GLN A 78 -1.16 -11.32 -4.91
CA GLN A 78 -1.48 -10.85 -6.25
C GLN A 78 -0.49 -9.77 -6.68
N VAL A 79 -0.17 -9.74 -7.95
CA VAL A 79 0.74 -8.73 -8.52
C VAL A 79 0.00 -7.96 -9.59
N ILE A 80 -0.16 -6.66 -9.38
CA ILE A 80 -0.66 -5.72 -10.38
C ILE A 80 0.57 -5.21 -11.15
N THR A 81 0.67 -5.61 -12.40
CA THR A 81 1.82 -5.23 -13.24
C THR A 81 1.68 -3.80 -13.78
N ARG A 82 2.78 -3.21 -14.23
CA ARG A 82 2.75 -1.93 -14.93
C ARG A 82 1.83 -1.92 -16.15
N GLU A 83 1.70 -3.05 -16.84
CA GLU A 83 0.80 -3.17 -17.99
C GLU A 83 -0.65 -3.18 -17.55
N ASP A 84 -1.00 -3.86 -16.45
CA ASP A 84 -2.34 -3.84 -15.88
C ASP A 84 -2.73 -2.42 -15.47
N ILE A 85 -1.83 -1.67 -14.81
CA ILE A 85 -2.05 -0.28 -14.43
C ILE A 85 -2.27 0.59 -15.68
N ARG A 86 -1.39 0.47 -16.69
CA ARG A 86 -1.47 1.24 -17.94
C ARG A 86 -2.77 0.98 -18.69
N ARG A 87 -3.29 -0.25 -18.66
CA ARG A 87 -4.52 -0.68 -19.35
C ARG A 87 -5.78 -0.39 -18.54
N SER A 88 -5.70 -0.24 -17.23
CA SER A 88 -6.87 -0.14 -16.35
C SER A 88 -7.70 1.13 -16.53
N GLY A 89 -7.08 2.22 -16.97
CA GLY A 89 -7.70 3.54 -16.93
C GLY A 89 -7.82 4.10 -15.51
N ALA A 90 -7.02 3.60 -14.56
CA ALA A 90 -6.93 4.20 -13.22
C ALA A 90 -6.28 5.58 -13.30
N SER A 91 -6.78 6.52 -12.52
CA SER A 91 -6.29 7.90 -12.41
C SER A 91 -5.56 8.17 -11.09
N SER A 92 -5.68 7.26 -10.11
CA SER A 92 -5.04 7.33 -8.79
C SER A 92 -4.53 5.96 -8.33
N LEU A 93 -3.68 5.93 -7.29
CA LEU A 93 -3.20 4.69 -6.69
C LEU A 93 -4.37 3.83 -6.13
N PRO A 94 -5.34 4.37 -5.37
CA PRO A 94 -6.51 3.61 -4.93
C PRO A 94 -7.31 2.97 -6.06
N GLU A 95 -7.51 3.67 -7.18
CA GLU A 95 -8.19 3.09 -8.34
C GLU A 95 -7.38 1.94 -8.97
N ALA A 96 -6.05 2.02 -9.00
CA ALA A 96 -5.20 0.93 -9.46
C ALA A 96 -5.28 -0.29 -8.53
N LEU A 97 -5.47 -0.11 -7.22
CA LEU A 97 -5.65 -1.19 -6.26
C LEU A 97 -6.93 -2.00 -6.48
N ARG A 98 -7.95 -1.45 -7.16
CA ARG A 98 -9.14 -2.20 -7.59
C ARG A 98 -8.84 -3.33 -8.58
N LEU A 99 -7.62 -3.43 -9.09
CA LEU A 99 -7.15 -4.55 -9.92
C LEU A 99 -6.84 -5.81 -9.10
N ALA A 100 -6.62 -5.67 -7.80
CA ALA A 100 -6.43 -6.79 -6.89
C ALA A 100 -7.78 -7.24 -6.32
N GLY A 101 -8.24 -8.43 -6.72
CA GLY A 101 -9.55 -8.94 -6.32
C GLY A 101 -9.66 -9.39 -4.86
N ASN A 102 -8.54 -9.48 -4.16
CA ASN A 102 -8.46 -9.79 -2.73
C ASN A 102 -8.46 -8.55 -1.84
N LEU A 103 -8.60 -7.36 -2.43
CA LEU A 103 -8.81 -6.12 -1.69
C LEU A 103 -10.25 -5.64 -1.82
N GLN A 104 -10.80 -5.15 -0.72
CA GLN A 104 -11.96 -4.28 -0.77
C GLN A 104 -11.46 -2.85 -0.94
N VAL A 105 -11.88 -2.19 -2.02
CA VAL A 105 -11.51 -0.82 -2.35
C VAL A 105 -12.80 -0.05 -2.63
N ALA A 106 -13.24 0.73 -1.65
CA ALA A 106 -14.43 1.57 -1.75
C ALA A 106 -14.04 3.05 -1.76
N GLN A 107 -14.61 3.80 -2.68
CA GLN A 107 -14.50 5.25 -2.71
C GLN A 107 -15.56 5.85 -1.78
N VAL A 108 -15.13 6.74 -0.89
CA VAL A 108 -15.99 7.34 0.13
C VAL A 108 -16.51 8.70 -0.30
N ASP A 109 -15.63 9.52 -0.84
CA ASP A 109 -15.90 10.84 -1.42
C ASP A 109 -14.90 11.12 -2.56
N SER A 110 -14.73 12.36 -2.99
CA SER A 110 -13.81 12.71 -4.10
C SER A 110 -12.35 12.32 -3.83
N ARG A 111 -11.92 12.21 -2.57
CA ARG A 111 -10.55 12.00 -2.11
C ARG A 111 -10.34 10.83 -1.16
N GLN A 112 -11.35 10.50 -0.35
CA GLN A 112 -11.23 9.46 0.68
C GLN A 112 -11.54 8.07 0.14
N TRP A 113 -10.81 7.10 0.64
CA TRP A 113 -10.93 5.70 0.29
C TRP A 113 -10.94 4.83 1.54
N ALA A 114 -11.80 3.83 1.54
CA ALA A 114 -11.82 2.76 2.51
C ALA A 114 -11.23 1.51 1.84
N ILE A 115 -10.01 1.14 2.25
CA ILE A 115 -9.26 0.03 1.64
C ILE A 115 -8.84 -0.96 2.71
N SER A 116 -9.20 -2.22 2.53
CA SER A 116 -8.85 -3.30 3.44
C SER A 116 -8.68 -4.64 2.73
N ALA A 117 -8.05 -5.59 3.41
CA ALA A 117 -8.03 -7.00 3.06
C ALA A 117 -8.72 -7.79 4.17
N ARG A 118 -9.45 -8.85 3.83
CA ARG A 118 -10.06 -9.79 4.79
C ARG A 118 -10.86 -9.15 5.92
N GLY A 119 -11.55 -8.04 5.65
CA GLY A 119 -12.46 -7.41 6.60
C GLY A 119 -11.96 -6.10 7.21
N PHE A 120 -12.73 -5.59 8.19
CA PHE A 120 -12.45 -4.36 8.94
C PHE A 120 -12.31 -3.11 8.07
N ASN A 121 -13.13 -3.01 7.02
CA ASN A 121 -13.07 -1.86 6.11
C ASN A 121 -13.59 -0.58 6.77
N SER A 122 -12.82 0.50 6.62
CA SER A 122 -13.12 1.81 7.19
C SER A 122 -12.28 2.88 6.50
N THR A 123 -12.68 4.14 6.60
CA THR A 123 -11.84 5.30 6.24
C THR A 123 -10.58 5.40 7.11
N THR A 124 -10.63 4.81 8.30
CA THR A 124 -9.49 4.68 9.22
C THR A 124 -9.04 3.23 9.37
N ALA A 125 -9.14 2.44 8.29
CA ALA A 125 -8.68 1.05 8.27
C ALA A 125 -7.20 0.96 8.70
N ASN A 126 -6.91 0.08 9.66
CA ASN A 126 -5.64 0.06 10.40
C ASN A 126 -5.02 -1.34 10.55
N LYS A 127 -5.49 -2.30 9.77
CA LYS A 127 -4.97 -3.68 9.76
C LYS A 127 -4.24 -4.04 8.45
N LEU A 128 -4.01 -3.05 7.58
CA LEU A 128 -3.37 -3.19 6.28
C LEU A 128 -2.13 -2.28 6.23
N LEU A 129 -0.96 -2.88 6.12
CA LEU A 129 0.29 -2.13 5.96
C LEU A 129 0.50 -1.73 4.50
N VAL A 130 0.84 -0.46 4.26
CA VAL A 130 1.12 0.05 2.92
C VAL A 130 2.53 0.62 2.85
N LEU A 131 3.24 0.21 1.80
CA LEU A 131 4.63 0.60 1.53
C LEU A 131 4.74 1.20 0.13
N ILE A 132 5.54 2.25 -0.01
CA ILE A 132 5.98 2.79 -1.31
C ILE A 132 7.51 2.75 -1.34
N ASP A 133 8.09 1.90 -2.18
CA ASP A 133 9.54 1.61 -2.28
C ASP A 133 10.21 1.22 -0.94
N GLY A 134 9.42 0.70 0.01
CA GLY A 134 9.87 0.33 1.35
C GLY A 134 9.61 1.38 2.43
N ARG A 135 9.19 2.60 2.09
CA ARG A 135 8.71 3.60 3.05
C ARG A 135 7.28 3.24 3.50
N THR A 136 7.08 3.07 4.79
CA THR A 136 5.75 2.91 5.38
C THR A 136 5.00 4.23 5.32
N VAL A 137 3.76 4.22 4.80
CA VAL A 137 2.96 5.43 4.55
C VAL A 137 1.76 5.56 5.48
N TYR A 138 1.81 4.98 6.67
CA TYR A 138 0.73 5.12 7.63
C TYR A 138 0.93 6.33 8.55
N THR A 139 -0.18 6.90 9.05
CA THR A 139 -0.17 7.96 10.07
C THR A 139 -0.26 7.36 11.48
N PRO A 140 0.46 7.91 12.48
CA PRO A 140 0.36 7.47 13.88
C PRO A 140 -1.01 7.80 14.51
N LEU A 141 -1.80 8.68 13.90
CA LEU A 141 -3.10 9.08 14.44
C LEU A 141 -4.06 7.90 14.58
N PHE A 142 -4.18 7.07 13.52
CA PHE A 142 -5.10 5.93 13.51
C PHE A 142 -4.46 4.63 13.00
N SER A 143 -3.14 4.61 12.77
CA SER A 143 -2.38 3.47 12.22
C SER A 143 -2.88 3.00 10.85
N GLY A 144 -3.32 3.93 10.02
CA GLY A 144 -3.83 3.69 8.66
C GLY A 144 -3.25 4.70 7.66
N VAL A 145 -3.88 4.84 6.51
CA VAL A 145 -3.34 5.62 5.39
C VAL A 145 -4.29 6.77 5.01
N PHE A 146 -3.76 7.97 4.92
CA PHE A 146 -4.42 9.07 4.22
C PHE A 146 -4.15 8.93 2.73
N TRP A 147 -5.06 8.24 2.03
CA TRP A 147 -4.86 7.84 0.63
C TRP A 147 -4.72 9.01 -0.33
N GLU A 148 -5.35 10.15 -0.04
CA GLU A 148 -5.32 11.34 -0.87
C GLU A 148 -3.93 11.98 -1.01
N VAL A 149 -3.02 11.73 -0.05
CA VAL A 149 -1.64 12.22 -0.10
C VAL A 149 -0.62 11.16 -0.52
N GLN A 150 -1.06 9.92 -0.80
CA GLN A 150 -0.18 8.83 -1.25
C GLN A 150 -0.23 8.69 -2.78
N GLU A 151 -0.07 9.81 -3.47
CA GLU A 151 -0.10 9.87 -4.92
C GLU A 151 1.28 9.56 -5.53
N VAL A 152 1.37 8.48 -6.28
CA VAL A 152 2.55 8.10 -7.08
C VAL A 152 2.20 8.24 -8.55
N PRO A 153 3.06 8.84 -9.42
CA PRO A 153 2.81 8.81 -10.85
C PRO A 153 2.64 7.37 -11.35
N LEU A 154 1.41 6.99 -11.74
CA LEU A 154 1.08 5.61 -12.11
C LEU A 154 1.96 5.08 -13.25
N VAL A 155 2.40 5.98 -14.15
CA VAL A 155 3.33 5.65 -15.25
C VAL A 155 4.73 5.24 -14.75
N ASP A 156 5.08 5.58 -13.51
CA ASP A 156 6.36 5.26 -12.89
C ASP A 156 6.30 4.06 -11.94
N ILE A 157 5.12 3.48 -11.72
CA ILE A 157 5.00 2.22 -10.99
C ILE A 157 5.50 1.07 -11.88
N ASP A 158 6.35 0.22 -11.33
CA ASP A 158 6.78 -1.03 -11.96
C ASP A 158 5.76 -2.14 -11.69
N ARG A 159 5.36 -2.30 -10.42
CA ARG A 159 4.31 -3.22 -9.98
C ARG A 159 3.81 -2.88 -8.59
N ILE A 160 2.67 -3.43 -8.24
CA ILE A 160 2.13 -3.41 -6.88
C ILE A 160 1.97 -4.85 -6.43
N GLU A 161 2.62 -5.23 -5.33
CA GLU A 161 2.50 -6.54 -4.71
C GLU A 161 1.47 -6.44 -3.56
N VAL A 162 0.40 -7.22 -3.65
CA VAL A 162 -0.70 -7.23 -2.67
C VAL A 162 -0.74 -8.59 -2.00
N ILE A 163 -0.40 -8.64 -0.73
CA ILE A 163 -0.48 -9.83 0.12
C ILE A 163 -1.74 -9.73 0.95
N SER A 164 -2.60 -10.76 0.91
CA SER A 164 -3.66 -10.96 1.89
C SER A 164 -3.18 -11.89 3.00
N GLY A 165 -3.54 -11.54 4.24
CA GLY A 165 -3.10 -12.25 5.44
C GLY A 165 -1.82 -11.69 6.07
N PRO A 166 -1.40 -12.24 7.22
CA PRO A 166 -0.35 -11.64 8.03
C PRO A 166 1.01 -11.55 7.33
N GLY A 167 1.54 -10.32 7.30
CA GLY A 167 2.90 -10.00 6.88
C GLY A 167 3.84 -9.63 8.04
N ALA A 168 3.37 -9.71 9.26
CA ALA A 168 3.98 -9.11 10.44
C ALA A 168 5.39 -9.60 10.77
N THR A 169 5.73 -10.85 10.49
CA THR A 169 7.07 -11.42 10.72
C THR A 169 8.20 -10.65 10.03
N LEU A 170 7.93 -10.05 8.89
CA LEU A 170 8.94 -9.30 8.12
C LEU A 170 8.69 -7.79 8.18
N TRP A 171 7.42 -7.37 8.19
CA TRP A 171 7.03 -5.97 8.07
C TRP A 171 6.68 -5.32 9.41
N GLY A 172 6.37 -6.14 10.45
CA GLY A 172 6.07 -5.66 11.79
C GLY A 172 4.58 -5.41 12.05
N ALA A 173 4.32 -4.71 13.13
CA ALA A 173 2.98 -4.38 13.57
C ALA A 173 2.17 -3.69 12.46
N ASN A 174 0.85 -3.85 12.51
CA ASN A 174 -0.14 -3.34 11.56
C ASN A 174 -0.19 -4.06 10.20
N ALA A 175 0.77 -4.96 9.88
CA ALA A 175 0.68 -5.91 8.77
C ALA A 175 -0.17 -7.13 9.18
N VAL A 176 -1.41 -6.89 9.62
CA VAL A 176 -2.31 -7.89 10.20
C VAL A 176 -3.05 -8.62 9.08
N ASN A 177 -3.95 -7.93 8.39
CA ASN A 177 -4.79 -8.52 7.36
C ASN A 177 -4.15 -8.50 5.97
N GLY A 178 -3.05 -7.78 5.79
CA GLY A 178 -2.34 -7.72 4.52
C GLY A 178 -1.22 -6.70 4.44
N VAL A 179 -0.53 -6.74 3.30
CA VAL A 179 0.53 -5.79 2.93
C VAL A 179 0.35 -5.36 1.48
N ILE A 180 0.38 -4.07 1.23
CA ILE A 180 0.48 -3.49 -0.11
C ILE A 180 1.88 -2.90 -0.25
N ASN A 181 2.63 -3.34 -1.26
CA ASN A 181 3.94 -2.80 -1.57
C ASN A 181 3.97 -2.25 -2.99
N VAL A 182 3.98 -0.93 -3.11
CA VAL A 182 4.10 -0.21 -4.37
C VAL A 182 5.58 -0.06 -4.71
N ILE A 183 6.00 -0.58 -5.85
CA ILE A 183 7.39 -0.58 -6.29
C ILE A 183 7.49 0.28 -7.55
N THR A 184 8.31 1.35 -7.49
CA THR A 184 8.50 2.24 -8.63
C THR A 184 9.66 1.77 -9.51
N LYS A 185 9.62 2.16 -10.79
CA LYS A 185 10.65 1.88 -11.79
C LYS A 185 11.99 2.48 -11.39
N ASN A 186 13.07 1.80 -11.73
CA ASN A 186 14.40 2.40 -11.68
C ASN A 186 14.51 3.57 -12.65
N ALA A 187 15.41 4.53 -12.38
CA ALA A 187 15.62 5.67 -13.26
C ALA A 187 16.14 5.24 -14.66
N LYS A 188 16.85 4.11 -14.76
CA LYS A 188 17.29 3.55 -16.06
C LYS A 188 16.12 3.19 -16.99
N ASP A 189 14.96 2.83 -16.42
CA ASP A 189 13.77 2.40 -17.17
C ASP A 189 12.85 3.58 -17.51
N THR A 190 13.23 4.80 -17.16
CA THR A 190 12.43 6.02 -17.30
C THR A 190 13.19 7.14 -18.02
N GLN A 191 14.11 6.78 -18.91
CA GLN A 191 14.92 7.73 -19.67
C GLN A 191 14.10 8.43 -20.77
N GLY A 192 14.54 9.64 -21.14
CA GLY A 192 13.85 10.50 -22.10
C GLY A 192 12.70 11.31 -21.48
N PHE A 193 11.91 11.96 -22.33
CA PHE A 193 10.75 12.75 -21.91
C PHE A 193 9.46 11.91 -21.96
N LEU A 194 8.59 12.18 -21.00
CA LEU A 194 7.20 11.74 -21.00
C LEU A 194 6.32 12.93 -20.65
N LEU A 195 5.31 13.17 -21.49
CA LEU A 195 4.20 14.09 -21.19
C LEU A 195 2.90 13.30 -21.22
N SER A 196 2.09 13.46 -20.20
CA SER A 196 0.75 12.88 -20.12
C SER A 196 -0.21 13.94 -19.63
N GLY A 197 -1.39 14.00 -20.21
CA GLY A 197 -2.41 14.96 -19.79
C GLY A 197 -3.78 14.59 -20.34
N GLY A 198 -4.80 15.17 -19.71
CA GLY A 198 -6.17 14.90 -20.09
C GLY A 198 -7.18 15.55 -19.15
N GLY A 199 -8.43 15.18 -19.33
CA GLY A 199 -9.53 15.66 -18.48
C GLY A 199 -10.88 15.18 -18.99
N GLY A 200 -11.89 15.38 -18.17
CA GLY A 200 -13.24 14.92 -18.44
C GLY A 200 -14.26 15.44 -17.42
N THR A 201 -15.17 14.59 -17.02
CA THR A 201 -16.23 14.92 -16.04
C THR A 201 -15.65 14.95 -14.63
N GLU A 202 -15.53 13.82 -13.96
CA GLU A 202 -15.06 13.72 -12.57
C GLU A 202 -13.55 14.07 -12.40
N LEU A 203 -12.73 13.68 -13.36
CA LEU A 203 -11.35 14.12 -13.47
C LEU A 203 -11.30 15.34 -14.39
N ARG A 204 -11.51 16.53 -13.83
CA ARG A 204 -11.62 17.78 -14.60
C ARG A 204 -10.39 18.07 -15.43
N GLY A 205 -9.21 17.77 -14.89
CA GLY A 205 -7.95 17.92 -15.60
C GLY A 205 -6.79 17.31 -14.86
N PHE A 206 -5.79 16.84 -15.60
CA PHE A 206 -4.51 16.41 -15.05
C PHE A 206 -3.37 16.61 -16.03
N GLY A 207 -2.16 16.72 -15.51
CA GLY A 207 -0.94 16.80 -16.28
C GLY A 207 0.21 16.16 -15.54
N THR A 208 1.10 15.47 -16.27
CA THR A 208 2.34 14.91 -15.76
C THR A 208 3.45 15.16 -16.79
N ALA A 209 4.56 15.71 -16.34
CA ALA A 209 5.78 15.85 -17.12
C ALA A 209 6.92 15.14 -16.40
N ARG A 210 7.70 14.33 -17.12
CA ARG A 210 8.86 13.62 -16.58
C ARG A 210 10.02 13.69 -17.55
N TYR A 211 11.21 13.89 -17.02
CA TYR A 211 12.46 13.76 -17.74
C TYR A 211 13.41 12.80 -17.04
N GLY A 212 13.94 11.83 -17.75
CA GLY A 212 14.99 10.92 -17.31
C GLY A 212 16.27 11.12 -18.12
N GLY A 213 17.42 11.13 -17.42
CA GLY A 213 18.72 11.34 -18.01
C GLY A 213 19.81 10.49 -17.36
N ALA A 214 21.01 10.58 -17.96
CA ALA A 214 22.21 9.89 -17.50
C ALA A 214 23.33 10.87 -17.20
N LEU A 215 24.09 10.61 -16.13
CA LEU A 215 25.35 11.30 -15.82
C LEU A 215 26.48 10.25 -15.86
N GLY A 216 27.23 10.25 -16.95
CA GLY A 216 28.21 9.19 -17.24
C GLY A 216 27.57 7.84 -17.48
N SER A 217 28.32 6.78 -17.17
CA SER A 217 27.87 5.39 -17.38
C SER A 217 27.12 4.78 -16.18
N SER A 218 27.35 5.31 -14.96
CA SER A 218 26.92 4.68 -13.70
C SER A 218 25.73 5.36 -13.03
N VAL A 219 25.37 6.61 -13.39
CA VAL A 219 24.27 7.34 -12.74
C VAL A 219 23.13 7.52 -13.73
N ARG A 220 21.92 7.19 -13.26
CA ARG A 220 20.66 7.46 -13.97
C ARG A 220 19.77 8.26 -13.05
N TYR A 221 19.03 9.21 -13.60
CA TYR A 221 18.11 10.02 -12.82
C TYR A 221 16.79 10.25 -13.56
N ARG A 222 15.77 10.57 -12.81
CA ARG A 222 14.51 11.14 -13.30
C ARG A 222 14.06 12.27 -12.40
N ILE A 223 13.39 13.24 -12.99
CA ILE A 223 12.64 14.29 -12.30
C ILE A 223 11.24 14.33 -12.89
N TYR A 224 10.25 14.66 -12.09
CA TYR A 224 8.87 14.78 -12.56
C TYR A 224 8.11 15.88 -11.83
N GLY A 225 7.05 16.35 -12.47
CA GLY A 225 6.01 17.18 -11.88
C GLY A 225 4.65 16.71 -12.38
N ARG A 226 3.65 16.72 -11.51
CA ARG A 226 2.27 16.38 -11.84
C ARG A 226 1.29 17.25 -11.07
N GLY A 227 0.09 17.39 -11.62
CA GLY A 227 -1.01 18.02 -10.96
C GLY A 227 -2.34 17.54 -11.52
N PHE A 228 -3.40 17.65 -10.74
CA PHE A 228 -4.76 17.33 -11.17
C PHE A 228 -5.81 18.13 -10.41
N ALA A 229 -7.01 18.18 -10.97
CA ALA A 229 -8.23 18.69 -10.33
C ALA A 229 -9.35 17.67 -10.52
N ARG A 230 -10.05 17.34 -9.42
CA ARG A 230 -11.21 16.45 -9.40
C ARG A 230 -12.46 17.22 -9.04
N ASP A 231 -13.58 16.79 -9.59
CA ASP A 231 -14.89 17.33 -9.29
C ASP A 231 -15.40 16.86 -7.93
N GLU A 232 -16.42 17.54 -7.41
CA GLU A 232 -17.15 17.11 -6.23
C GLU A 232 -17.97 15.85 -6.51
N THR A 233 -18.21 15.04 -5.48
CA THR A 233 -19.13 13.91 -5.53
C THR A 233 -20.57 14.35 -5.28
N ASP A 234 -21.53 13.50 -5.62
CA ASP A 234 -22.94 13.72 -5.27
C ASP A 234 -23.25 13.27 -3.83
N SER A 235 -24.12 14.01 -3.17
CA SER A 235 -24.78 13.55 -1.93
C SER A 235 -25.82 12.49 -2.26
N SER A 236 -26.34 11.79 -1.24
CA SER A 236 -27.43 10.81 -1.42
C SER A 236 -28.73 11.43 -1.98
N SER A 237 -28.90 12.76 -1.88
CA SER A 237 -30.00 13.50 -2.52
C SER A 237 -29.72 13.90 -3.97
N GLY A 238 -28.49 13.71 -4.47
CA GLY A 238 -28.06 14.06 -5.81
C GLY A 238 -27.71 15.54 -5.97
N GLN A 239 -27.29 16.17 -4.91
CA GLN A 239 -26.73 17.53 -4.92
C GLN A 239 -25.22 17.42 -4.72
N GLY A 240 -24.47 18.32 -5.33
CA GLY A 240 -23.02 18.40 -5.15
C GLY A 240 -22.62 18.48 -3.68
N ALA A 241 -21.53 17.85 -3.33
CA ALA A 241 -21.12 17.61 -1.95
C ALA A 241 -20.09 18.60 -1.43
N THR A 242 -19.62 19.54 -2.28
CA THR A 242 -18.57 20.52 -1.96
C THR A 242 -17.31 19.83 -1.42
N ASP A 243 -16.84 18.83 -2.15
CA ASP A 243 -15.65 18.06 -1.81
C ASP A 243 -14.68 17.97 -3.00
N ASP A 244 -14.78 18.88 -3.96
CA ASP A 244 -13.82 19.01 -5.05
C ASP A 244 -12.43 19.32 -4.53
N TRP A 245 -11.38 18.91 -5.25
CA TRP A 245 -10.02 19.13 -4.80
C TRP A 245 -9.00 19.18 -5.92
N HIS A 246 -7.90 19.83 -5.62
CA HIS A 246 -6.76 19.88 -6.50
C HIS A 246 -5.46 19.58 -5.76
N PHE A 247 -4.51 19.02 -6.50
CA PHE A 247 -3.27 18.51 -5.94
C PHE A 247 -2.13 18.68 -6.94
N TRP A 248 -0.96 19.00 -6.46
CA TRP A 248 0.26 18.95 -7.23
C TRP A 248 1.38 18.25 -6.48
N GLN A 249 2.31 17.66 -7.22
CA GLN A 249 3.45 16.92 -6.70
C GLN A 249 4.63 17.05 -7.63
N GLY A 250 5.83 17.17 -7.06
CA GLY A 250 7.08 17.08 -7.77
C GLY A 250 8.05 16.15 -7.07
N GLY A 251 8.87 15.44 -7.82
CA GLY A 251 9.80 14.50 -7.22
C GLY A 251 10.97 14.13 -8.12
N PHE A 252 11.88 13.36 -7.55
CA PHE A 252 13.09 12.90 -8.22
C PHE A 252 13.48 11.49 -7.78
N ARG A 253 14.28 10.83 -8.63
CA ARG A 253 15.00 9.60 -8.29
C ARG A 253 16.36 9.59 -8.96
N VAL A 254 17.39 9.18 -8.23
CA VAL A 254 18.74 8.95 -8.71
C VAL A 254 19.14 7.53 -8.36
N ASP A 255 19.51 6.74 -9.34
CA ASP A 255 20.10 5.41 -9.17
C ASP A 255 21.57 5.46 -9.60
N TRP A 256 22.47 5.06 -8.70
CA TRP A 256 23.90 5.06 -8.92
C TRP A 256 24.47 3.66 -8.74
N ASP A 257 24.89 3.06 -9.84
CA ASP A 257 25.67 1.82 -9.88
C ASP A 257 27.14 2.15 -9.54
N GLN A 258 27.44 2.22 -8.23
CA GLN A 258 28.76 2.60 -7.71
C GLN A 258 29.83 1.58 -8.14
N SER A 259 29.46 0.30 -8.18
CA SER A 259 30.27 -0.79 -8.70
C SER A 259 29.38 -1.96 -9.15
N THR A 260 29.96 -3.04 -9.65
CA THR A 260 29.21 -4.28 -9.97
C THR A 260 28.56 -4.94 -8.75
N THR A 261 29.02 -4.60 -7.53
CA THR A 261 28.54 -5.17 -6.26
C THR A 261 27.86 -4.15 -5.33
N SER A 262 27.88 -2.86 -5.66
CA SER A 262 27.33 -1.80 -4.81
C SER A 262 26.45 -0.86 -5.60
N ARG A 263 25.21 -0.66 -5.12
CA ARG A 263 24.21 0.23 -5.71
C ARG A 263 23.67 1.18 -4.65
N PHE A 264 23.40 2.40 -5.07
CA PHE A 264 22.78 3.43 -4.24
C PHE A 264 21.60 4.04 -4.98
N ALA A 265 20.49 4.25 -4.29
CA ALA A 265 19.33 4.96 -4.79
C ALA A 265 18.95 6.07 -3.82
N LEU A 266 18.63 7.24 -4.36
CA LEU A 266 18.11 8.40 -3.62
C LEU A 266 16.87 8.90 -4.34
N GLN A 267 15.76 9.07 -3.62
CA GLN A 267 14.52 9.60 -4.17
C GLN A 267 13.79 10.46 -3.15
N GLY A 268 12.86 11.29 -3.63
CA GLY A 268 12.03 12.10 -2.77
C GLY A 268 10.95 12.82 -3.56
N ASP A 269 9.90 13.21 -2.83
CA ASP A 269 8.72 13.90 -3.34
C ASP A 269 8.33 15.04 -2.42
N LEU A 270 7.73 16.08 -3.00
CA LEU A 270 7.04 17.16 -2.31
C LEU A 270 5.65 17.30 -2.91
N TYR A 271 4.65 17.58 -2.07
CA TYR A 271 3.28 17.77 -2.52
C TYR A 271 2.55 18.87 -1.74
N ASP A 272 1.51 19.40 -2.37
CA ASP A 272 0.55 20.33 -1.77
C ASP A 272 -0.83 20.13 -2.43
N GLY A 273 -1.89 20.26 -1.65
CA GLY A 273 -3.26 20.12 -2.11
C GLY A 273 -4.25 20.93 -1.30
N ARG A 274 -5.38 21.25 -1.93
CA ARG A 274 -6.52 21.90 -1.31
C ARG A 274 -7.78 21.09 -1.59
N ILE A 275 -8.60 20.90 -0.57
CA ILE A 275 -9.79 20.07 -0.59
C ILE A 275 -10.94 20.90 -0.07
N ALA A 276 -11.93 21.14 -0.91
CA ALA A 276 -13.12 21.87 -0.51
C ALA A 276 -13.91 21.09 0.56
N GLN A 277 -14.59 21.82 1.42
CA GLN A 277 -15.52 21.25 2.40
C GLN A 277 -16.72 22.19 2.64
N PRO A 278 -17.89 21.62 2.98
CA PRO A 278 -19.09 22.44 3.14
C PRO A 278 -18.98 23.39 4.35
N ASN A 279 -19.30 24.67 4.12
CA ASN A 279 -19.45 25.71 5.15
C ASN A 279 -18.19 26.02 5.98
N ALA A 280 -17.00 25.64 5.51
CA ALA A 280 -15.73 25.98 6.11
C ALA A 280 -14.68 26.24 5.02
N ASP A 281 -13.53 26.79 5.38
CA ASP A 281 -12.41 26.96 4.46
C ASP A 281 -11.83 25.60 4.03
N ASP A 282 -11.09 25.55 2.91
CA ASP A 282 -10.52 24.34 2.36
C ASP A 282 -9.54 23.67 3.33
N VAL A 283 -9.59 22.35 3.39
CA VAL A 283 -8.55 21.56 4.04
C VAL A 283 -7.25 21.67 3.24
N ALA A 284 -6.18 22.08 3.90
CA ALA A 284 -4.84 22.12 3.32
C ALA A 284 -4.07 20.84 3.65
N VAL A 285 -3.45 20.24 2.64
CA VAL A 285 -2.57 19.08 2.82
C VAL A 285 -1.24 19.36 2.13
N SER A 286 -0.14 19.14 2.84
CA SER A 286 1.20 19.31 2.28
C SER A 286 2.18 18.34 2.92
N GLY A 287 3.30 18.12 2.27
CA GLY A 287 4.32 17.24 2.82
C GLY A 287 5.41 16.89 1.83
N GLY A 288 6.26 15.97 2.25
CA GLY A 288 7.33 15.47 1.41
C GLY A 288 8.17 14.43 2.10
N ASN A 289 8.92 13.70 1.31
CA ASN A 289 9.82 12.67 1.81
C ASN A 289 11.15 12.68 1.07
N VAL A 290 12.15 12.12 1.71
CA VAL A 290 13.41 11.75 1.10
C VAL A 290 13.82 10.37 1.61
N MET A 291 14.26 9.52 0.70
CA MET A 291 14.62 8.13 0.98
C MET A 291 15.92 7.76 0.30
N ALA A 292 16.80 7.09 1.01
CA ALA A 292 18.03 6.52 0.50
C ALA A 292 18.09 5.02 0.74
N LYS A 293 18.53 4.27 -0.28
CA LYS A 293 18.73 2.83 -0.22
C LYS A 293 20.11 2.48 -0.74
N TRP A 294 20.86 1.76 0.06
CA TRP A 294 22.16 1.21 -0.34
C TRP A 294 22.10 -0.30 -0.31
N SER A 295 22.56 -0.96 -1.38
CA SER A 295 22.60 -2.41 -1.49
C SER A 295 23.98 -2.87 -1.89
N ARG A 296 24.50 -3.88 -1.21
CA ARG A 296 25.83 -4.45 -1.47
C ARG A 296 25.77 -5.96 -1.54
N THR A 297 26.27 -6.51 -2.63
CA THR A 297 26.58 -7.94 -2.76
C THR A 297 27.94 -8.19 -2.13
N ILE A 298 27.98 -8.88 -0.98
CA ILE A 298 29.21 -9.24 -0.26
C ILE A 298 29.83 -10.47 -0.90
N SER A 299 29.00 -11.47 -1.25
CA SER A 299 29.36 -12.66 -1.99
C SER A 299 28.19 -13.13 -2.85
N GLU A 300 28.32 -14.19 -3.62
CA GLU A 300 27.22 -14.78 -4.41
C GLU A 300 26.01 -15.19 -3.57
N THR A 301 26.22 -15.44 -2.28
CA THR A 301 25.22 -15.94 -1.34
C THR A 301 24.95 -14.96 -0.19
N SER A 302 25.51 -13.74 -0.23
CA SER A 302 25.39 -12.78 0.87
C SER A 302 25.14 -11.35 0.34
N HIS A 303 24.05 -10.76 0.78
CA HIS A 303 23.58 -9.43 0.37
C HIS A 303 23.22 -8.58 1.58
N LEU A 304 23.72 -7.35 1.61
CA LEU A 304 23.42 -6.36 2.64
C LEU A 304 22.63 -5.21 2.02
N THR A 305 21.59 -4.76 2.71
CA THR A 305 20.80 -3.59 2.31
C THR A 305 20.62 -2.69 3.51
N ALA A 306 20.87 -1.39 3.34
CA ALA A 306 20.52 -0.35 4.29
C ALA A 306 19.49 0.56 3.65
N HIS A 307 18.46 0.90 4.39
CA HIS A 307 17.37 1.76 3.97
C HIS A 307 17.15 2.82 5.03
N LEU A 308 17.00 4.07 4.62
CA LEU A 308 16.68 5.17 5.52
C LEU A 308 15.71 6.12 4.84
N TYR A 309 14.79 6.70 5.59
CA TYR A 309 13.93 7.77 5.08
C TYR A 309 13.55 8.78 6.16
N TYR A 310 13.24 9.98 5.68
CA TYR A 310 12.51 11.01 6.38
C TYR A 310 11.21 11.28 5.63
N ASP A 311 10.12 11.38 6.36
CA ASP A 311 8.78 11.70 5.82
C ASP A 311 8.11 12.75 6.70
N ARG A 312 7.60 13.80 6.08
CA ARG A 312 6.84 14.85 6.74
C ARG A 312 5.46 14.98 6.10
N THR A 313 4.43 14.96 6.94
CA THR A 313 3.06 15.27 6.54
C THR A 313 2.51 16.43 7.35
N HIS A 314 1.74 17.29 6.71
CA HIS A 314 1.03 18.38 7.34
C HIS A 314 -0.40 18.41 6.81
N ARG A 315 -1.34 18.58 7.73
CA ARG A 315 -2.77 18.70 7.43
C ARG A 315 -3.39 19.78 8.32
N ASP A 316 -4.00 20.76 7.70
CA ASP A 316 -4.75 21.83 8.35
C ASP A 316 -6.24 21.66 7.99
N ILE A 317 -7.09 21.42 8.99
CA ILE A 317 -8.51 21.17 8.84
C ILE A 317 -9.27 22.27 9.59
N PRO A 318 -9.69 23.34 8.88
CA PRO A 318 -10.56 24.35 9.46
C PRO A 318 -11.95 23.78 9.72
N ASP A 319 -12.57 24.18 10.82
CA ASP A 319 -13.98 23.87 11.10
C ASP A 319 -14.90 25.06 10.78
N THR A 320 -16.20 24.86 10.92
CA THR A 320 -17.21 25.92 10.65
C THR A 320 -17.17 27.09 11.63
N SER A 321 -16.43 27.02 12.73
CA SER A 321 -16.21 28.12 13.67
C SER A 321 -14.93 28.91 13.37
N GLY A 322 -14.12 28.44 12.42
CA GLY A 322 -12.82 29.02 12.08
C GLY A 322 -11.68 28.55 13.00
N GLU A 323 -11.89 27.50 13.79
CA GLU A 323 -10.83 26.81 14.53
C GLU A 323 -10.15 25.81 13.61
N HIS A 324 -8.86 25.58 13.81
CA HIS A 324 -8.02 24.75 12.95
C HIS A 324 -7.48 23.52 13.70
N LEU A 325 -7.83 22.33 13.24
CA LEU A 325 -7.15 21.09 13.64
C LEU A 325 -5.90 20.94 12.77
N ASP A 326 -4.77 21.29 13.34
CA ASP A 326 -3.49 21.35 12.64
C ASP A 326 -2.61 20.15 13.04
N ILE A 327 -2.21 19.32 12.08
CA ILE A 327 -1.59 18.02 12.31
C ILE A 327 -0.24 17.97 11.58
N PHE A 328 0.83 17.71 12.31
CA PHE A 328 2.18 17.50 11.78
C PHE A 328 2.72 16.15 12.24
N ASP A 329 3.21 15.36 11.31
CA ASP A 329 3.94 14.12 11.56
C ASP A 329 5.31 14.19 10.91
N ASP A 330 6.37 14.02 11.68
CA ASP A 330 7.74 13.85 11.20
C ASP A 330 8.23 12.45 11.54
N THR A 331 8.46 11.62 10.52
CA THR A 331 8.93 10.24 10.67
C THR A 331 10.36 10.08 10.19
N TYR A 332 11.20 9.49 11.02
CA TYR A 332 12.59 9.08 10.72
C TYR A 332 12.67 7.56 10.85
N ASP A 333 13.20 6.89 9.84
CA ASP A 333 13.30 5.43 9.83
C ASP A 333 14.65 4.98 9.27
N VAL A 334 15.24 3.98 9.90
CA VAL A 334 16.47 3.31 9.46
C VAL A 334 16.28 1.81 9.60
N GLU A 335 16.53 1.05 8.53
CA GLU A 335 16.53 -0.41 8.53
C GLU A 335 17.82 -0.94 7.91
N LEU A 336 18.45 -1.90 8.57
CA LEU A 336 19.55 -2.71 8.05
C LEU A 336 19.06 -4.15 7.87
N GLN A 337 19.26 -4.73 6.69
CA GLN A 337 18.89 -6.10 6.36
C GLN A 337 20.09 -6.84 5.79
N HIS A 338 20.29 -8.07 6.24
CA HIS A 338 21.28 -8.98 5.68
C HIS A 338 20.63 -10.30 5.30
N GLN A 339 20.88 -10.72 4.06
CA GLN A 339 20.54 -12.05 3.57
C GLN A 339 21.79 -12.87 3.40
N ALA A 340 21.77 -14.12 3.87
CA ALA A 340 22.89 -15.05 3.72
C ALA A 340 22.40 -16.49 3.53
N ARG A 341 22.97 -17.19 2.54
CA ARG A 341 22.77 -18.63 2.41
C ARG A 341 23.81 -19.37 3.25
N LEU A 342 23.33 -20.16 4.22
CA LEU A 342 24.16 -20.95 5.11
C LEU A 342 24.13 -22.43 4.67
N GLY A 343 25.24 -22.86 4.10
CA GLY A 343 25.34 -24.20 3.50
C GLY A 343 24.43 -24.38 2.29
N ALA A 344 23.89 -25.59 2.12
CA ALA A 344 23.11 -25.94 0.92
C ALA A 344 21.59 -25.87 1.12
N ARG A 345 21.11 -25.63 2.36
CA ARG A 345 19.70 -25.79 2.72
C ARG A 345 19.07 -24.57 3.37
N HIS A 346 19.84 -23.68 3.99
CA HIS A 346 19.34 -22.55 4.78
C HIS A 346 19.54 -21.26 4.01
N ASP A 347 18.47 -20.49 3.85
CA ASP A 347 18.51 -19.13 3.31
C ASP A 347 17.95 -18.19 4.38
N VAL A 348 18.86 -17.53 5.10
CA VAL A 348 18.53 -16.71 6.28
C VAL A 348 18.47 -15.24 5.90
N VAL A 349 17.40 -14.57 6.29
CA VAL A 349 17.25 -13.11 6.24
C VAL A 349 17.05 -12.60 7.66
N TRP A 350 17.80 -11.60 8.06
CA TRP A 350 17.62 -10.91 9.33
C TRP A 350 17.81 -9.42 9.16
N GLY A 351 17.25 -8.65 10.06
CA GLY A 351 17.39 -7.19 10.02
C GLY A 351 17.11 -6.55 11.36
N LEU A 352 17.57 -5.31 11.47
CA LEU A 352 17.37 -4.42 12.61
C LEU A 352 16.82 -3.09 12.10
N GLY A 353 15.90 -2.49 12.83
CA GLY A 353 15.31 -1.22 12.47
C GLY A 353 15.08 -0.32 13.67
N TYR A 354 15.12 0.98 13.42
CA TYR A 354 14.74 2.02 14.35
C TYR A 354 13.88 3.06 13.67
N ARG A 355 12.76 3.40 14.31
CA ARG A 355 11.84 4.46 13.86
C ARG A 355 11.57 5.44 14.98
N LEU A 356 11.60 6.71 14.64
CA LEU A 356 11.18 7.82 15.49
C LEU A 356 10.07 8.58 14.76
N ILE A 357 8.96 8.83 15.45
CA ILE A 357 7.86 9.67 14.96
C ILE A 357 7.67 10.80 15.96
N ASN A 358 7.76 12.04 15.46
CA ASN A 358 7.37 13.24 16.20
C ASN A 358 6.04 13.72 15.64
N ASP A 359 5.00 13.65 16.46
CA ASP A 359 3.64 14.05 16.11
C ASP A 359 3.24 15.29 16.92
N HIS A 360 2.58 16.22 16.25
CA HIS A 360 2.01 17.41 16.86
C HIS A 360 0.59 17.64 16.35
N VAL A 361 -0.36 17.86 17.26
CA VAL A 361 -1.74 18.21 16.92
C VAL A 361 -2.11 19.52 17.58
N GLY A 362 -2.44 20.54 16.78
CA GLY A 362 -3.13 21.75 17.20
C GLY A 362 -4.59 21.43 17.50
N ASN A 363 -4.89 21.24 18.80
CA ASN A 363 -6.20 20.82 19.25
C ASN A 363 -7.26 21.92 19.10
N THR A 364 -8.52 21.55 18.91
CA THR A 364 -9.70 22.44 18.90
C THR A 364 -10.62 22.16 20.08
N PRO A 365 -11.57 23.06 20.39
CA PRO A 365 -12.60 22.77 21.39
C PRO A 365 -13.47 21.55 21.07
N ALA A 366 -13.62 21.22 19.77
CA ALA A 366 -14.42 20.08 19.33
C ALA A 366 -13.65 18.76 19.43
N LEU A 367 -12.31 18.79 19.29
CA LEU A 367 -11.49 17.59 19.19
C LEU A 367 -10.07 17.84 19.71
N ALA A 368 -9.54 16.91 20.52
CA ALA A 368 -8.18 16.98 21.04
C ALA A 368 -7.48 15.62 21.04
N PHE A 369 -6.15 15.68 20.83
CA PHE A 369 -5.22 14.61 21.15
C PHE A 369 -4.35 15.06 22.34
N LEU A 370 -4.41 14.32 23.43
CA LEU A 370 -3.70 14.69 24.68
C LEU A 370 -2.69 13.59 25.06
N PRO A 371 -1.39 13.93 25.15
CA PRO A 371 -0.80 15.26 24.95
C PRO A 371 -0.78 15.69 23.48
N ALA A 372 -0.74 17.01 23.21
CA ALA A 372 -0.69 17.59 21.87
C ALA A 372 0.59 17.22 21.10
N HIS A 373 1.71 17.09 21.80
CA HIS A 373 3.01 16.68 21.26
C HIS A 373 3.42 15.33 21.79
N VAL A 374 3.86 14.44 20.89
CA VAL A 374 4.35 13.11 21.25
C VAL A 374 5.54 12.74 20.37
N ALA A 375 6.62 12.27 21.01
CA ALA A 375 7.73 11.58 20.34
C ALA A 375 7.65 10.09 20.69
N ARG A 376 7.62 9.22 19.67
CA ARG A 376 7.47 7.77 19.85
C ARG A 376 8.56 7.02 19.12
N GLN A 377 9.02 5.94 19.72
CA GLN A 377 10.15 5.16 19.25
C GLN A 377 9.75 3.70 19.05
N TRP A 378 10.28 3.12 18.00
CA TRP A 378 10.19 1.69 17.71
C TRP A 378 11.58 1.13 17.48
N PHE A 379 11.90 0.05 18.18
CA PHE A 379 13.09 -0.76 17.93
C PHE A 379 12.62 -2.11 17.41
N THR A 380 13.12 -2.54 16.27
CA THR A 380 12.68 -3.78 15.65
C THR A 380 13.86 -4.67 15.31
N GLY A 381 13.66 -5.98 15.45
CA GLY A 381 14.58 -7.00 14.96
C GLY A 381 13.79 -8.17 14.40
N PHE A 382 14.20 -8.71 13.26
CA PHE A 382 13.58 -9.90 12.70
C PHE A 382 14.61 -10.90 12.21
N VAL A 383 14.20 -12.16 12.18
CA VAL A 383 14.93 -13.23 11.54
C VAL A 383 13.95 -14.20 10.89
N GLN A 384 14.28 -14.68 9.70
CA GLN A 384 13.58 -15.74 8.99
C GLN A 384 14.59 -16.66 8.34
N ASP A 385 14.38 -17.98 8.48
CA ASP A 385 15.15 -19.03 7.80
C ASP A 385 14.22 -19.82 6.88
N GLU A 386 14.56 -19.89 5.61
CA GLU A 386 13.93 -20.82 4.67
C GLU A 386 14.82 -22.06 4.53
N ILE A 387 14.25 -23.19 4.92
CA ILE A 387 14.92 -24.48 4.97
C ILE A 387 14.45 -25.34 3.79
N ALA A 388 15.33 -25.64 2.84
CA ALA A 388 15.06 -26.58 1.77
C ALA A 388 15.15 -28.02 2.30
N LEU A 389 14.01 -28.60 2.71
CA LEU A 389 13.93 -29.99 3.16
C LEU A 389 14.16 -30.96 1.99
N VAL A 390 13.51 -30.67 0.85
CA VAL A 390 13.77 -31.32 -0.44
C VAL A 390 14.01 -30.21 -1.46
N ARG A 391 15.21 -30.19 -2.05
CA ARG A 391 15.59 -29.15 -3.03
C ARG A 391 14.53 -28.98 -4.10
N GLU A 392 14.17 -27.72 -4.40
CA GLU A 392 13.20 -27.31 -5.43
C GLU A 392 11.78 -27.87 -5.23
N ARG A 393 11.50 -28.59 -4.13
CA ARG A 393 10.19 -29.22 -3.93
C ARG A 393 9.52 -28.89 -2.60
N LEU A 394 10.26 -28.98 -1.49
CA LEU A 394 9.66 -28.80 -0.17
C LEU A 394 10.51 -27.86 0.66
N HIS A 395 9.93 -26.70 0.96
CA HIS A 395 10.55 -25.66 1.75
C HIS A 395 9.73 -25.38 3.00
N VAL A 396 10.39 -25.13 4.10
CA VAL A 396 9.80 -24.67 5.36
C VAL A 396 10.43 -23.35 5.71
N SER A 397 9.61 -22.31 5.91
CA SER A 397 10.07 -21.00 6.37
C SER A 397 9.63 -20.80 7.82
N LEU A 398 10.56 -20.50 8.70
CA LEU A 398 10.31 -20.16 10.11
C LEU A 398 10.88 -18.78 10.37
N GLY A 399 10.11 -17.92 11.00
CA GLY A 399 10.56 -16.57 11.29
C GLY A 399 9.85 -15.94 12.47
N THR A 400 10.45 -14.88 12.98
CA THR A 400 9.84 -14.04 14.00
C THR A 400 10.34 -12.60 13.88
N LYS A 401 9.49 -11.66 14.24
CA LYS A 401 9.86 -10.27 14.50
C LYS A 401 9.61 -9.95 15.96
N VAL A 402 10.55 -9.27 16.56
CA VAL A 402 10.44 -8.69 17.90
C VAL A 402 10.46 -7.18 17.71
N GLU A 403 9.49 -6.51 18.31
CA GLU A 403 9.31 -5.07 18.21
C GLU A 403 9.06 -4.49 19.61
N HIS A 404 9.79 -3.46 19.97
CA HIS A 404 9.53 -2.66 21.14
C HIS A 404 8.94 -1.31 20.73
N ASN A 405 7.82 -0.93 21.34
CA ASN A 405 7.16 0.36 21.14
C ASN A 405 6.72 0.96 22.48
N ASP A 406 6.52 2.28 22.49
CA ASP A 406 6.21 3.04 23.72
C ASP A 406 4.80 2.76 24.27
N TYR A 407 3.90 2.13 23.52
CA TYR A 407 2.54 1.86 23.99
C TYR A 407 2.41 0.53 24.73
N THR A 408 2.97 -0.55 24.15
CA THR A 408 2.72 -1.92 24.62
C THR A 408 3.98 -2.65 25.05
N GLY A 409 5.16 -1.99 24.92
CA GLY A 409 6.44 -2.62 25.19
C GLY A 409 6.83 -3.60 24.10
N VAL A 410 7.07 -4.86 24.45
CA VAL A 410 7.60 -5.87 23.52
C VAL A 410 6.47 -6.69 22.90
N GLU A 411 6.45 -6.72 21.56
CA GLU A 411 5.58 -7.57 20.75
C GLU A 411 6.41 -8.60 19.99
N ILE A 412 5.90 -9.86 19.91
CA ILE A 412 6.57 -10.96 19.22
C ILE A 412 5.64 -11.53 18.17
N GLN A 413 6.07 -11.60 16.92
CA GLN A 413 5.26 -11.96 15.76
C GLN A 413 5.88 -13.14 15.00
N PRO A 414 5.68 -14.38 15.50
CA PRO A 414 6.19 -15.57 14.85
C PRO A 414 5.34 -16.00 13.65
N SER A 415 5.96 -16.69 12.68
CA SER A 415 5.26 -17.42 11.63
C SER A 415 5.99 -18.67 11.22
N GLY A 416 5.22 -19.65 10.74
CA GLY A 416 5.71 -20.86 10.10
C GLY A 416 4.96 -21.08 8.79
N ARG A 417 5.69 -21.39 7.72
CA ARG A 417 5.13 -21.62 6.38
C ARG A 417 5.73 -22.88 5.77
N VAL A 418 4.93 -23.57 4.99
CA VAL A 418 5.37 -24.73 4.20
C VAL A 418 4.98 -24.49 2.75
N ASN A 419 5.92 -24.71 1.85
CA ASN A 419 5.71 -24.65 0.42
C ASN A 419 6.10 -25.97 -0.22
N TRP A 420 5.16 -26.63 -0.90
CA TRP A 420 5.36 -27.91 -1.56
C TRP A 420 5.06 -27.80 -3.06
N THR A 421 6.12 -27.79 -3.86
CA THR A 421 6.05 -27.91 -5.33
C THR A 421 5.81 -29.38 -5.70
N VAL A 422 4.53 -29.74 -5.85
CA VAL A 422 4.10 -31.12 -6.18
C VAL A 422 4.57 -31.50 -7.59
N SER A 423 4.47 -30.55 -8.53
CA SER A 423 4.97 -30.66 -9.90
C SER A 423 5.47 -29.28 -10.38
N PRO A 424 6.16 -29.18 -11.53
CA PRO A 424 6.57 -27.88 -12.06
C PRO A 424 5.43 -26.88 -12.28
N SER A 425 4.21 -27.39 -12.40
CA SER A 425 3.00 -26.58 -12.63
C SER A 425 2.09 -26.47 -11.41
N THR A 426 2.39 -27.11 -10.28
CA THR A 426 1.48 -27.18 -9.13
C THR A 426 2.21 -26.98 -7.82
N THR A 427 1.76 -26.01 -7.06
CA THR A 427 2.28 -25.69 -5.72
C THR A 427 1.14 -25.70 -4.70
N LEU A 428 1.38 -26.34 -3.58
CA LEU A 428 0.56 -26.29 -2.37
C LEU A 428 1.34 -25.55 -1.29
N TRP A 429 0.66 -24.75 -0.49
CA TRP A 429 1.29 -24.08 0.63
C TRP A 429 0.34 -24.00 1.82
N ALA A 430 0.93 -23.89 3.01
CA ALA A 430 0.22 -23.64 4.25
C ALA A 430 1.01 -22.65 5.10
N ALA A 431 0.30 -21.86 5.93
CA ALA A 431 0.91 -20.92 6.84
C ALA A 431 0.16 -20.83 8.16
N VAL A 432 0.89 -20.56 9.25
CA VAL A 432 0.36 -20.14 10.54
C VAL A 432 1.16 -18.92 10.99
N SER A 433 0.47 -17.84 11.34
CA SER A 433 1.12 -16.57 11.67
C SER A 433 0.39 -15.85 12.80
N ARG A 434 1.16 -15.27 13.73
CA ARG A 434 0.65 -14.29 14.70
C ARG A 434 1.03 -12.90 14.23
N ALA A 435 0.07 -11.99 14.23
CA ALA A 435 0.25 -10.56 13.94
C ALA A 435 -0.39 -9.70 15.03
N VAL A 436 0.09 -8.47 15.16
CA VAL A 436 -0.51 -7.51 16.11
C VAL A 436 -0.75 -6.16 15.42
N ARG A 437 -1.83 -5.50 15.83
CA ARG A 437 -2.04 -4.07 15.61
C ARG A 437 -1.72 -3.32 16.90
N THR A 438 -0.68 -2.53 16.87
CA THR A 438 -0.31 -1.68 18.02
C THR A 438 -1.26 -0.48 18.14
N PRO A 439 -1.47 0.06 19.35
CA PRO A 439 -2.31 1.23 19.56
C PRO A 439 -1.86 2.43 18.73
N SER A 440 -2.83 3.22 18.30
CA SER A 440 -2.66 4.52 17.68
C SER A 440 -3.01 5.65 18.65
N ARG A 441 -2.83 6.91 18.24
CA ARG A 441 -3.25 8.05 19.04
C ARG A 441 -4.76 8.12 19.24
N ILE A 442 -5.57 7.74 18.22
CA ILE A 442 -7.02 7.63 18.39
C ILE A 442 -7.36 6.64 19.52
N ASP A 443 -6.67 5.53 19.60
CA ASP A 443 -6.97 4.51 20.60
C ASP A 443 -6.70 5.00 22.03
N ARG A 444 -5.65 5.80 22.26
CA ARG A 444 -5.21 6.16 23.61
C ARG A 444 -5.37 7.62 24.01
N GLU A 445 -5.37 8.54 23.07
CA GLU A 445 -5.13 9.97 23.32
C GLU A 445 -6.18 10.88 22.70
N PHE A 446 -7.24 10.33 22.12
CA PHE A 446 -8.30 11.08 21.45
C PHE A 446 -9.42 11.46 22.41
N PHE A 447 -9.84 12.73 22.40
CA PHE A 447 -10.92 13.27 23.24
C PHE A 447 -11.90 14.09 22.40
N ALA A 448 -13.21 13.82 22.58
CA ALA A 448 -14.28 14.56 21.92
C ALA A 448 -15.46 14.80 22.91
N PRO A 449 -15.96 16.06 23.11
CA PRO A 449 -15.29 17.29 22.67
C PRO A 449 -13.88 17.40 23.25
N GLY A 450 -13.03 18.24 22.65
CA GLY A 450 -11.63 18.43 23.06
C GLY A 450 -11.47 19.04 24.47
N GLN A 451 -12.52 19.66 25.01
CA GLN A 451 -12.58 20.19 26.36
C GLN A 451 -13.62 19.43 27.21
N PRO A 452 -13.40 19.26 28.51
CA PRO A 452 -14.37 18.63 29.40
C PRO A 452 -15.72 19.38 29.43
N PRO A 453 -16.86 18.66 29.63
CA PRO A 453 -16.95 17.22 29.83
C PRO A 453 -16.82 16.46 28.50
N HIS A 454 -15.95 15.42 28.48
CA HIS A 454 -15.77 14.59 27.31
C HIS A 454 -16.91 13.58 27.15
N LEU A 455 -17.36 13.35 25.92
CA LEU A 455 -18.25 12.24 25.55
C LEU A 455 -17.46 10.99 25.18
N LEU A 456 -16.31 11.18 24.50
CA LEU A 456 -15.35 10.14 24.22
C LEU A 456 -13.99 10.56 24.79
N ALA A 457 -13.37 9.66 25.53
CA ALA A 457 -12.03 9.83 26.08
C ALA A 457 -11.11 8.72 25.56
N GLY A 458 -9.83 9.03 25.40
CA GLY A 458 -8.82 8.04 25.02
C GLY A 458 -8.74 6.87 25.99
N GLY A 459 -8.33 5.72 25.48
CA GLY A 459 -8.17 4.48 26.25
C GLY A 459 -6.74 4.30 26.77
N PRO A 460 -6.34 4.83 27.92
CA PRO A 460 -4.96 4.74 28.40
C PRO A 460 -4.49 3.30 28.61
N ASN A 461 -5.44 2.37 28.79
CA ASN A 461 -5.17 0.94 28.98
C ASN A 461 -5.36 0.12 27.69
N PHE A 462 -5.65 0.76 26.56
CA PHE A 462 -5.79 0.04 25.29
C PHE A 462 -4.46 -0.64 24.93
N HIS A 463 -4.50 -1.93 24.66
CA HIS A 463 -3.34 -2.75 24.27
C HIS A 463 -3.44 -3.21 22.82
N SER A 464 -2.44 -3.94 22.33
CA SER A 464 -2.44 -4.46 20.97
C SER A 464 -3.64 -5.38 20.72
N GLU A 465 -4.23 -5.26 19.55
CA GLU A 465 -5.13 -6.27 19.00
C GLU A 465 -4.27 -7.39 18.40
N GLU A 466 -4.67 -8.63 18.61
CA GLU A 466 -3.92 -9.80 18.16
C GLU A 466 -4.70 -10.57 17.10
N GLU A 467 -3.99 -11.09 16.10
CA GLU A 467 -4.50 -12.05 15.14
C GLU A 467 -3.66 -13.32 15.16
N LEU A 468 -4.35 -14.48 15.14
CA LEU A 468 -3.76 -15.78 14.82
C LEU A 468 -4.44 -16.31 13.56
N ALA A 469 -3.68 -16.37 12.46
CA ALA A 469 -4.18 -16.78 11.15
C ALA A 469 -3.65 -18.14 10.73
N TYR A 470 -4.52 -18.92 10.09
CA TYR A 470 -4.27 -20.21 9.46
C TYR A 470 -4.64 -20.09 7.98
N GLU A 471 -3.74 -20.47 7.10
CA GLU A 471 -3.93 -20.32 5.66
C GLU A 471 -3.54 -21.60 4.92
N LEU A 472 -4.29 -21.90 3.87
CA LEU A 472 -3.98 -22.97 2.92
C LEU A 472 -4.15 -22.44 1.50
N GLY A 473 -3.23 -22.79 0.61
CA GLY A 473 -3.32 -22.35 -0.77
C GLY A 473 -2.87 -23.39 -1.79
N TYR A 474 -3.40 -23.20 -2.99
CA TYR A 474 -3.16 -24.01 -4.17
C TYR A 474 -2.88 -23.08 -5.34
N ARG A 475 -1.82 -23.34 -6.08
CA ARG A 475 -1.53 -22.71 -7.37
C ARG A 475 -1.31 -23.75 -8.44
N HIS A 476 -1.89 -23.51 -9.60
CA HIS A 476 -1.75 -24.38 -10.75
C HIS A 476 -1.61 -23.58 -12.04
N GLN A 477 -0.70 -24.04 -12.89
CA GLN A 477 -0.55 -23.51 -14.24
C GLN A 477 -0.64 -24.65 -15.25
N HIS A 478 -1.49 -24.49 -16.26
CA HIS A 478 -1.60 -25.44 -17.36
C HIS A 478 -1.82 -24.71 -18.68
N GLY A 479 -0.85 -24.76 -19.57
CA GLY A 479 -0.90 -24.04 -20.84
C GLY A 479 -1.15 -22.54 -20.63
N ASP A 480 -2.23 -22.04 -21.18
CA ASP A 480 -2.64 -20.64 -21.13
C ASP A 480 -3.55 -20.30 -19.93
N LEU A 481 -3.65 -21.16 -18.93
CA LEU A 481 -4.43 -20.97 -17.70
C LEU A 481 -3.52 -20.97 -16.48
N ALA A 482 -3.64 -19.94 -15.63
CA ALA A 482 -3.14 -19.95 -14.26
C ALA A 482 -4.28 -19.79 -13.27
N LEU A 483 -4.26 -20.58 -12.21
CA LEU A 483 -5.26 -20.59 -11.14
C LEU A 483 -4.55 -20.45 -9.79
N SER A 484 -5.09 -19.59 -8.91
CA SER A 484 -4.68 -19.50 -7.51
C SER A 484 -5.92 -19.55 -6.63
N VAL A 485 -5.87 -20.37 -5.59
CA VAL A 485 -6.90 -20.46 -4.56
C VAL A 485 -6.21 -20.34 -3.21
N ALA A 486 -6.73 -19.49 -2.34
CA ALA A 486 -6.31 -19.39 -0.94
C ALA A 486 -7.55 -19.46 -0.05
N THR A 487 -7.48 -20.23 1.02
CA THR A 487 -8.47 -20.26 2.09
C THR A 487 -7.83 -19.83 3.39
N PHE A 488 -8.57 -19.18 4.25
CA PHE A 488 -8.05 -18.66 5.50
C PHE A 488 -9.08 -18.74 6.63
N TYR A 489 -8.55 -18.83 7.85
CA TYR A 489 -9.26 -18.67 9.10
C TYR A 489 -8.38 -17.84 10.04
N SER A 490 -8.90 -16.70 10.50
CA SER A 490 -8.23 -15.77 11.40
C SER A 490 -9.05 -15.59 12.66
N ARG A 491 -8.41 -15.69 13.81
CA ARG A 491 -9.00 -15.39 15.11
C ARG A 491 -8.37 -14.13 15.68
N TYR A 492 -9.22 -13.21 16.14
CA TYR A 492 -8.82 -11.92 16.69
C TYR A 492 -9.15 -11.85 18.18
N HIS A 493 -8.21 -11.30 18.94
CA HIS A 493 -8.36 -11.02 20.36
C HIS A 493 -8.16 -9.55 20.67
N GLY A 494 -8.95 -9.04 21.62
CA GLY A 494 -8.80 -7.69 22.13
C GLY A 494 -9.09 -6.61 21.08
N LEU A 495 -10.06 -6.85 20.20
CA LEU A 495 -10.49 -5.86 19.20
C LEU A 495 -11.05 -4.61 19.90
N ARG A 496 -10.88 -3.47 19.24
CA ARG A 496 -11.32 -2.17 19.72
C ARG A 496 -12.82 -2.14 20.02
N SER A 497 -13.17 -1.57 21.19
CA SER A 497 -14.52 -1.37 21.68
C SER A 497 -14.70 0.02 22.27
N LEU A 498 -15.95 0.44 22.48
CA LEU A 498 -16.31 1.69 23.17
C LEU A 498 -16.98 1.34 24.49
N GLU A 499 -16.22 1.46 25.57
CA GLU A 499 -16.64 1.06 26.90
C GLU A 499 -17.15 2.24 27.74
N ARG A 500 -18.17 2.02 28.56
CA ARG A 500 -18.64 3.01 29.53
C ARG A 500 -17.71 3.02 30.74
N VAL A 501 -17.26 4.21 31.15
CA VAL A 501 -16.36 4.35 32.30
C VAL A 501 -17.10 4.04 33.61
N ASN A 502 -18.34 4.52 33.75
CA ASN A 502 -19.15 4.39 34.96
C ASN A 502 -20.56 3.89 34.62
N PRO A 503 -20.77 2.60 34.31
CA PRO A 503 -22.12 2.08 34.09
C PRO A 503 -23.03 2.28 35.33
N PRO A 504 -24.32 2.67 35.19
CA PRO A 504 -25.07 2.78 33.93
C PRO A 504 -24.98 4.13 33.20
N ALA A 505 -24.16 5.08 33.67
CA ALA A 505 -24.00 6.36 32.99
C ALA A 505 -23.57 6.14 31.53
N PRO A 506 -24.19 6.84 30.52
CA PRO A 506 -23.89 6.62 29.10
C PRO A 506 -22.53 7.19 28.68
N PHE A 507 -22.02 8.19 29.40
CA PHE A 507 -20.78 8.91 29.10
C PHE A 507 -19.94 9.14 30.37
N PRO A 508 -18.61 9.37 30.24
CA PRO A 508 -17.84 9.25 28.99
C PRO A 508 -17.69 7.80 28.53
N LEU A 509 -17.52 7.61 27.21
CA LEU A 509 -17.04 6.37 26.63
C LEU A 509 -15.51 6.41 26.60
N VAL A 510 -14.90 5.25 26.73
CA VAL A 510 -13.44 5.03 26.65
C VAL A 510 -13.15 3.95 25.61
N ILE A 511 -12.10 4.13 24.82
CA ILE A 511 -11.65 3.09 23.90
C ILE A 511 -10.99 1.96 24.68
N GLY A 512 -11.45 0.74 24.47
CA GLY A 512 -11.00 -0.48 25.15
C GLY A 512 -10.87 -1.66 24.20
N ASN A 513 -10.45 -2.81 24.74
CA ASN A 513 -10.25 -4.08 24.02
C ASN A 513 -11.36 -5.10 24.39
N GLY A 514 -12.59 -4.66 24.42
CA GLY A 514 -13.73 -5.45 24.90
C GLY A 514 -14.39 -6.35 23.85
N GLN A 515 -13.77 -6.61 22.70
CA GLN A 515 -14.33 -7.48 21.66
C GLN A 515 -13.31 -8.51 21.19
N ASP A 516 -13.81 -9.66 20.75
CA ASP A 516 -13.08 -10.69 20.02
C ASP A 516 -13.79 -10.96 18.69
N GLY A 517 -13.12 -11.65 17.78
CA GLY A 517 -13.73 -11.97 16.50
C GLY A 517 -13.03 -13.08 15.74
N GLU A 518 -13.65 -13.45 14.64
CA GLU A 518 -13.08 -14.36 13.65
C GLU A 518 -13.43 -13.90 12.25
N SER A 519 -12.54 -14.22 11.31
CA SER A 519 -12.71 -13.97 9.88
C SER A 519 -12.30 -15.23 9.12
N PHE A 520 -13.12 -15.68 8.16
CA PHE A 520 -12.78 -16.83 7.33
C PHE A 520 -13.33 -16.66 5.92
N GLY A 521 -12.71 -17.35 4.98
CA GLY A 521 -13.14 -17.24 3.58
C GLY A 521 -12.21 -17.90 2.59
N ALA A 522 -12.45 -17.55 1.33
CA ALA A 522 -11.71 -18.05 0.20
C ALA A 522 -11.47 -16.93 -0.84
N GLU A 523 -10.30 -16.91 -1.40
CA GLU A 523 -9.86 -16.03 -2.48
C GLU A 523 -9.48 -16.88 -3.69
N LEU A 524 -10.11 -16.65 -4.83
CA LEU A 524 -9.84 -17.34 -6.07
C LEU A 524 -9.47 -16.34 -7.15
N THR A 525 -8.39 -16.62 -7.89
CA THR A 525 -7.99 -15.84 -9.07
C THR A 525 -7.65 -16.76 -10.22
N ALA A 526 -8.03 -16.36 -11.42
CA ALA A 526 -7.75 -17.08 -12.66
C ALA A 526 -7.28 -16.09 -13.73
N GLU A 527 -6.20 -16.45 -14.41
CA GLU A 527 -5.69 -15.75 -15.60
C GLU A 527 -5.77 -16.70 -16.80
N TYR A 528 -6.35 -16.25 -17.90
CA TYR A 528 -6.52 -17.07 -19.09
C TYR A 528 -6.22 -16.28 -20.37
N TRP A 529 -5.31 -16.80 -21.16
CA TRP A 529 -5.06 -16.32 -22.50
C TRP A 529 -5.96 -17.05 -23.50
N VAL A 530 -7.07 -16.39 -23.90
CA VAL A 530 -7.98 -16.91 -24.92
C VAL A 530 -7.27 -17.01 -26.28
N THR A 531 -6.45 -16.01 -26.56
CA THR A 531 -5.54 -15.96 -27.71
C THR A 531 -4.31 -15.12 -27.31
N GLN A 532 -3.27 -15.08 -28.13
CA GLN A 532 -2.10 -14.19 -27.94
C GLN A 532 -2.45 -12.69 -27.84
N ARG A 533 -3.68 -12.29 -28.19
CA ARG A 533 -4.15 -10.90 -28.18
C ARG A 533 -5.33 -10.65 -27.23
N TRP A 534 -5.80 -11.66 -26.54
CA TRP A 534 -6.95 -11.55 -25.66
C TRP A 534 -6.70 -12.30 -24.34
N ARG A 535 -6.57 -11.53 -23.27
CA ARG A 535 -6.40 -12.02 -21.91
C ARG A 535 -7.67 -11.75 -21.09
N LEU A 536 -8.06 -12.72 -20.30
CA LEU A 536 -9.09 -12.63 -19.27
C LEU A 536 -8.42 -12.83 -17.90
N SER A 537 -8.77 -11.97 -16.95
CA SER A 537 -8.44 -12.12 -15.54
C SER A 537 -9.73 -12.08 -14.74
N ALA A 538 -9.93 -13.06 -13.88
CA ALA A 538 -11.14 -13.15 -13.05
C ALA A 538 -10.76 -13.43 -11.61
N GLY A 539 -11.56 -12.94 -10.67
CA GLY A 539 -11.41 -13.26 -9.27
C GLY A 539 -12.73 -13.26 -8.53
N TYR A 540 -12.74 -14.06 -7.47
CA TYR A 540 -13.85 -14.18 -6.55
C TYR A 540 -13.31 -14.25 -5.12
N THR A 541 -13.88 -13.44 -4.25
CA THR A 541 -13.58 -13.46 -2.82
C THR A 541 -14.86 -13.66 -2.05
N GLU A 542 -14.88 -14.64 -1.17
CA GLU A 542 -15.89 -14.83 -0.14
C GLU A 542 -15.27 -14.60 1.22
N LEU A 543 -15.93 -13.79 2.04
CA LEU A 543 -15.48 -13.37 3.36
C LEU A 543 -16.65 -13.44 4.34
N ARG A 544 -16.39 -13.97 5.53
CA ARG A 544 -17.30 -13.93 6.67
C ARG A 544 -16.54 -13.39 7.86
N ASN A 545 -17.06 -12.34 8.45
CA ASN A 545 -16.60 -11.78 9.71
C ASN A 545 -17.63 -12.03 10.79
N HIS A 546 -17.18 -12.40 11.97
CA HIS A 546 -18.01 -12.51 13.15
C HIS A 546 -17.29 -11.88 14.33
N ILE A 547 -17.88 -10.86 14.93
CA ILE A 547 -17.32 -10.09 16.03
C ILE A 547 -18.31 -10.09 17.17
N TRP A 548 -17.84 -10.32 18.39
CA TRP A 548 -18.68 -10.38 19.60
C TRP A 548 -18.03 -9.67 20.79
N PRO A 549 -18.85 -9.08 21.69
CA PRO A 549 -18.33 -8.49 22.91
C PRO A 549 -17.85 -9.57 23.88
N ASN A 550 -16.77 -9.29 24.58
CA ASN A 550 -16.25 -10.13 25.65
C ASN A 550 -17.13 -10.04 26.89
N PRO A 551 -17.12 -11.06 27.79
CA PRO A 551 -17.83 -10.99 29.06
C PRO A 551 -17.46 -9.74 29.86
N GLY A 552 -18.46 -8.92 30.18
CA GLY A 552 -18.28 -7.66 30.93
C GLY A 552 -18.08 -6.41 30.05
N SER A 553 -17.95 -6.54 28.75
CA SER A 553 -17.94 -5.39 27.84
C SER A 553 -19.29 -4.66 27.86
N THR A 554 -19.23 -3.35 27.83
CA THR A 554 -20.39 -2.44 27.75
C THR A 554 -20.56 -1.85 26.34
N ASP A 555 -19.81 -2.33 25.37
CA ASP A 555 -19.86 -1.85 23.98
C ASP A 555 -21.25 -2.08 23.36
N ALA A 556 -21.90 -0.98 22.97
CA ALA A 556 -23.22 -1.01 22.38
C ALA A 556 -23.21 -1.45 20.91
N SER A 557 -22.07 -1.41 20.23
CA SER A 557 -21.94 -1.79 18.82
C SER A 557 -22.09 -3.29 18.60
N ARG A 558 -21.77 -4.09 19.63
CA ARG A 558 -21.79 -5.55 19.61
C ARG A 558 -21.06 -6.15 18.40
N GLY A 559 -19.96 -5.53 17.98
CA GLY A 559 -19.16 -5.94 16.84
C GLY A 559 -19.59 -5.33 15.50
N SER A 560 -20.69 -4.59 15.42
CA SER A 560 -21.16 -4.03 14.15
C SER A 560 -20.27 -2.90 13.63
N ALA A 561 -19.56 -2.20 14.52
CA ALA A 561 -18.73 -1.04 14.16
C ALA A 561 -17.51 -1.39 13.25
N GLU A 562 -17.01 -2.63 13.32
CA GLU A 562 -15.85 -3.06 12.52
C GLU A 562 -16.21 -3.94 11.32
N SER A 563 -17.49 -4.32 11.15
CA SER A 563 -17.97 -5.18 10.07
C SER A 563 -18.55 -4.37 8.91
N HIS A 564 -17.72 -3.51 8.30
CA HIS A 564 -18.14 -2.70 7.14
C HIS A 564 -17.63 -3.32 5.83
N THR A 565 -17.84 -4.62 5.64
CA THR A 565 -17.25 -5.38 4.54
C THR A 565 -18.32 -6.18 3.81
N PRO A 566 -18.34 -6.20 2.46
CA PRO A 566 -19.23 -7.08 1.70
C PRO A 566 -18.80 -8.53 1.87
N ASP A 567 -19.78 -9.42 1.88
CA ASP A 567 -19.57 -10.86 2.01
C ASP A 567 -18.92 -11.47 0.77
N ARG A 568 -19.21 -10.92 -0.41
CA ARG A 568 -18.76 -11.45 -1.70
C ARG A 568 -18.32 -10.32 -2.62
N GLN A 569 -17.27 -10.60 -3.36
CA GLN A 569 -16.77 -9.73 -4.41
C GLN A 569 -16.40 -10.57 -5.64
N PHE A 570 -16.73 -10.08 -6.80
CA PHE A 570 -16.36 -10.68 -8.08
C PHE A 570 -15.77 -9.62 -8.99
N PHE A 571 -14.73 -9.95 -9.73
CA PHE A 571 -14.23 -9.12 -10.82
C PHE A 571 -13.94 -9.95 -12.07
N LEU A 572 -14.06 -9.30 -13.22
CA LEU A 572 -13.65 -9.81 -14.51
C LEU A 572 -13.00 -8.69 -15.31
N HIS A 573 -11.77 -8.90 -15.72
CA HIS A 573 -11.03 -7.98 -16.58
C HIS A 573 -10.76 -8.64 -17.93
N SER A 574 -11.12 -7.98 -19.03
CA SER A 574 -10.88 -8.39 -20.41
C SER A 574 -9.96 -7.39 -21.09
N SER A 575 -8.83 -7.85 -21.59
CA SER A 575 -7.82 -7.06 -22.29
C SER A 575 -7.61 -7.59 -23.70
N VAL A 576 -7.98 -6.79 -24.71
CA VAL A 576 -7.94 -7.18 -26.12
C VAL A 576 -7.07 -6.25 -26.94
N ASP A 577 -6.13 -6.81 -27.71
CA ASP A 577 -5.34 -6.09 -28.70
C ASP A 577 -5.98 -6.28 -30.10
N LEU A 578 -6.56 -5.19 -30.60
CA LEU A 578 -7.23 -5.14 -31.90
C LEU A 578 -6.25 -4.73 -33.03
N PRO A 579 -6.61 -4.95 -34.30
CA PRO A 579 -5.85 -4.42 -35.44
C PRO A 579 -5.65 -2.89 -35.38
N ALA A 580 -4.78 -2.35 -36.21
CA ALA A 580 -4.49 -0.91 -36.30
C ALA A 580 -3.96 -0.26 -35.01
N ARG A 581 -3.33 -1.06 -34.12
CA ARG A 581 -2.78 -0.63 -32.83
C ARG A 581 -3.85 -0.04 -31.89
N VAL A 582 -5.02 -0.61 -31.92
CA VAL A 582 -6.11 -0.30 -31.00
C VAL A 582 -6.13 -1.33 -29.88
N ARG A 583 -6.37 -0.89 -28.66
CA ARG A 583 -6.54 -1.73 -27.47
C ARG A 583 -7.87 -1.42 -26.81
N LEU A 584 -8.60 -2.46 -26.43
CA LEU A 584 -9.83 -2.37 -25.67
C LEU A 584 -9.67 -3.15 -24.37
N ASP A 585 -9.87 -2.45 -23.27
CA ASP A 585 -9.85 -3.01 -21.93
C ASP A 585 -11.21 -2.75 -21.27
N ALA A 586 -11.79 -3.79 -20.66
CA ALA A 586 -13.05 -3.69 -19.95
C ALA A 586 -12.92 -4.42 -18.62
N ARG A 587 -13.36 -3.76 -17.54
CA ARG A 587 -13.32 -4.30 -16.19
C ARG A 587 -14.72 -4.23 -15.57
N PHE A 588 -15.25 -5.38 -15.26
CA PHE A 588 -16.50 -5.56 -14.52
C PHE A 588 -16.19 -5.92 -13.07
N ARG A 589 -16.93 -5.35 -12.14
CA ARG A 589 -16.84 -5.62 -10.71
C ARG A 589 -18.26 -5.73 -10.15
N ALA A 590 -18.52 -6.76 -9.35
CA ALA A 590 -19.77 -6.91 -8.60
C ALA A 590 -19.43 -7.07 -7.11
N ILE A 591 -20.07 -6.30 -6.28
CA ILE A 591 -19.86 -6.19 -4.83
C ILE A 591 -21.20 -6.44 -4.17
N ASP A 592 -21.22 -7.31 -3.15
CA ASP A 592 -22.39 -7.59 -2.34
C ASP A 592 -22.78 -6.37 -1.46
N ASP A 593 -23.97 -6.39 -0.88
CA ASP A 593 -24.42 -5.31 -0.01
C ASP A 593 -23.58 -5.21 1.28
N ILE A 594 -23.55 -4.01 1.85
CA ILE A 594 -22.95 -3.73 3.16
C ILE A 594 -24.09 -3.30 4.08
N ALA A 595 -24.73 -4.27 4.70
CA ALA A 595 -25.98 -4.09 5.43
C ALA A 595 -25.86 -3.05 6.56
N ASN A 596 -24.76 -3.06 7.32
CA ASN A 596 -24.54 -2.12 8.44
C ASN A 596 -24.39 -0.65 7.99
N GLN A 597 -24.04 -0.42 6.73
CA GLN A 597 -23.93 0.92 6.14
C GLN A 597 -25.11 1.23 5.21
N GLN A 598 -26.06 0.31 5.06
CA GLN A 598 -27.17 0.46 4.11
C GLN A 598 -26.69 0.75 2.66
N VAL A 599 -25.52 0.20 2.29
CA VAL A 599 -25.02 0.25 0.92
C VAL A 599 -25.59 -0.94 0.17
N PRO A 600 -26.41 -0.73 -0.87
CA PRO A 600 -26.93 -1.85 -1.67
C PRO A 600 -25.81 -2.48 -2.48
N GLY A 601 -25.93 -3.79 -2.75
CA GLY A 601 -25.04 -4.46 -3.69
C GLY A 601 -25.06 -3.78 -5.06
N TYR A 602 -23.89 -3.68 -5.69
CA TYR A 602 -23.75 -2.98 -6.96
C TYR A 602 -22.84 -3.71 -7.94
N ALA A 603 -23.05 -3.43 -9.21
CA ALA A 603 -22.16 -3.85 -10.29
C ALA A 603 -21.61 -2.61 -11.00
N GLU A 604 -20.35 -2.67 -11.41
CA GLU A 604 -19.64 -1.56 -12.03
C GLU A 604 -18.90 -2.05 -13.27
N LEU A 605 -18.93 -1.25 -14.34
CA LEU A 605 -18.17 -1.48 -15.56
C LEU A 605 -17.29 -0.26 -15.86
N ASN A 606 -16.00 -0.48 -15.97
CA ASN A 606 -15.06 0.50 -16.48
C ASN A 606 -14.50 0.02 -17.82
N ALA A 607 -14.29 0.92 -18.77
CA ALA A 607 -13.75 0.59 -20.07
C ALA A 607 -12.72 1.63 -20.53
N ARG A 608 -11.69 1.16 -21.22
CA ARG A 608 -10.68 2.02 -21.86
C ARG A 608 -10.47 1.60 -23.29
N LEU A 609 -10.57 2.55 -24.20
CA LEU A 609 -10.18 2.42 -25.60
C LEU A 609 -8.92 3.23 -25.84
N THR A 610 -7.85 2.60 -26.28
CA THR A 610 -6.57 3.26 -26.57
C THR A 610 -6.21 3.04 -28.03
N TRP A 611 -5.91 4.12 -28.73
CA TRP A 611 -5.30 4.08 -30.06
C TRP A 611 -3.85 4.56 -30.00
N GLN A 612 -2.93 3.81 -30.59
CA GLN A 612 -1.51 4.09 -30.62
C GLN A 612 -1.07 4.43 -32.06
N PRO A 613 -1.28 5.68 -32.55
CA PRO A 613 -0.93 6.04 -33.93
C PRO A 613 0.56 5.86 -34.22
N THR A 614 1.42 6.11 -33.25
CA THR A 614 2.86 5.85 -33.32
C THR A 614 3.35 5.07 -32.11
N SER A 615 4.59 4.57 -32.11
CA SER A 615 5.18 3.91 -30.93
C SER A 615 5.37 4.84 -29.73
N LYS A 616 5.25 6.16 -29.93
CA LYS A 616 5.51 7.19 -28.92
C LYS A 616 4.25 7.89 -28.41
N LEU A 617 3.10 7.72 -29.08
CA LEU A 617 1.87 8.46 -28.78
C LEU A 617 0.72 7.48 -28.51
N ASP A 618 0.14 7.57 -27.32
CA ASP A 618 -1.10 6.89 -26.94
C ASP A 618 -2.23 7.93 -26.78
N LEU A 619 -3.37 7.68 -27.43
CA LEU A 619 -4.61 8.44 -27.28
C LEU A 619 -5.66 7.51 -26.69
N SER A 620 -6.27 7.89 -25.58
CA SER A 620 -7.24 7.03 -24.89
C SER A 620 -8.51 7.78 -24.51
N VAL A 621 -9.62 7.05 -24.50
CA VAL A 621 -10.86 7.44 -23.85
C VAL A 621 -11.16 6.42 -22.77
N VAL A 622 -11.48 6.89 -21.58
CA VAL A 622 -11.79 6.08 -20.41
C VAL A 622 -13.19 6.40 -19.93
N GLY A 623 -13.99 5.37 -19.71
CA GLY A 623 -15.28 5.46 -19.06
C GLY A 623 -15.23 4.72 -17.71
N GLN A 624 -15.72 5.36 -16.67
CA GLN A 624 -15.79 4.82 -15.31
C GLN A 624 -17.24 4.76 -14.84
N SER A 625 -17.57 3.75 -14.02
CA SER A 625 -18.93 3.57 -13.44
C SER A 625 -20.04 3.58 -14.49
N LEU A 626 -19.84 2.90 -15.64
CA LEU A 626 -20.68 3.02 -16.83
C LEU A 626 -22.10 2.45 -16.67
N LEU A 627 -22.31 1.52 -15.71
CA LEU A 627 -23.59 0.84 -15.53
C LEU A 627 -24.64 1.70 -14.80
N HIS A 628 -24.19 2.61 -13.95
CA HIS A 628 -25.09 3.47 -13.17
C HIS A 628 -24.78 4.95 -13.41
N ARG A 629 -25.78 5.83 -13.27
CA ARG A 629 -25.51 7.27 -13.28
C ARG A 629 -24.68 7.63 -12.05
N ARG A 630 -25.05 7.05 -10.90
CA ARG A 630 -24.36 7.17 -9.62
C ARG A 630 -24.67 5.95 -8.75
N HIS A 631 -23.78 5.60 -7.85
CA HIS A 631 -23.95 4.52 -6.87
C HIS A 631 -23.15 4.81 -5.60
N ALA A 632 -23.57 4.20 -4.51
CA ALA A 632 -22.86 4.27 -3.24
C ALA A 632 -21.87 3.10 -3.11
N GLU A 633 -20.69 3.35 -2.55
CA GLU A 633 -19.71 2.32 -2.24
C GLU A 633 -19.43 2.22 -0.73
N PHE A 634 -19.68 3.30 0.02
CA PHE A 634 -19.38 3.37 1.46
C PHE A 634 -20.27 4.40 2.17
N GLY A 635 -20.46 4.22 3.51
CA GLY A 635 -21.13 5.18 4.38
C GLY A 635 -22.65 5.06 4.45
N THR A 636 -23.24 5.66 5.49
CA THR A 636 -24.68 5.64 5.77
C THR A 636 -25.36 6.94 5.37
N PRO A 637 -26.63 6.90 4.85
CA PRO A 637 -27.39 8.12 4.67
C PRO A 637 -27.60 8.87 6.03
N PRO A 638 -27.74 10.20 6.04
CA PRO A 638 -27.75 11.12 4.90
C PRO A 638 -26.36 11.61 4.45
N THR A 639 -25.30 11.28 5.19
CA THR A 639 -23.93 11.80 4.96
C THR A 639 -23.18 11.07 3.86
N ARG A 640 -23.71 9.93 3.40
CA ARG A 640 -23.11 9.12 2.35
C ARG A 640 -22.97 9.90 1.03
N ARG A 641 -21.82 9.71 0.38
CA ARG A 641 -21.57 10.19 -0.98
C ARG A 641 -21.89 9.11 -2.00
N GLU A 642 -22.17 9.51 -3.22
CA GLU A 642 -22.43 8.63 -4.35
C GLU A 642 -21.44 8.92 -5.47
N ILE A 643 -20.87 7.86 -6.02
CA ILE A 643 -19.84 7.91 -7.07
C ILE A 643 -20.54 7.98 -8.42
N GLU A 644 -20.21 8.99 -9.21
CA GLU A 644 -20.82 9.26 -10.50
C GLU A 644 -20.14 8.48 -11.63
N ARG A 645 -20.89 8.42 -12.75
CA ARG A 645 -20.34 7.97 -14.03
C ARG A 645 -19.40 9.02 -14.57
N GLY A 646 -18.14 8.63 -14.81
CA GLY A 646 -17.12 9.51 -15.36
C GLY A 646 -16.67 9.10 -16.77
N VAL A 647 -16.29 10.11 -17.57
CA VAL A 647 -15.62 9.92 -18.86
C VAL A 647 -14.49 10.93 -18.98
N TYR A 648 -13.31 10.49 -19.37
CA TYR A 648 -12.19 11.38 -19.61
C TYR A 648 -11.28 10.92 -20.77
N GLY A 649 -10.60 11.87 -21.40
CA GLY A 649 -9.61 11.65 -22.43
C GLY A 649 -8.19 11.73 -21.88
N VAL A 650 -7.27 10.93 -22.44
CA VAL A 650 -5.83 10.89 -22.10
C VAL A 650 -4.99 10.97 -23.36
N VAL A 651 -3.98 11.83 -23.34
CA VAL A 651 -2.90 11.87 -24.30
C VAL A 651 -1.60 11.57 -23.56
N GLU A 652 -0.85 10.57 -24.00
CA GLU A 652 0.47 10.26 -23.45
C GLU A 652 1.50 10.22 -24.58
N TRP A 653 2.55 11.02 -24.43
CA TRP A 653 3.60 11.17 -25.43
C TRP A 653 4.99 10.93 -24.82
N ARG A 654 5.79 10.06 -25.48
CA ARG A 654 7.15 9.67 -25.08
C ARG A 654 8.15 10.03 -26.19
N PHE A 655 9.29 10.66 -25.86
CA PHE A 655 10.36 10.96 -26.82
C PHE A 655 11.75 10.69 -26.27
#